data_49e0cd8ac86c28c99a4a1c8b0ec12373
#
_entry.id   49e0cd8ac86c28c99a4a1c8b0ec12373
#
_cell.length_a   1.000
_cell.length_b   1.000
_cell.length_c   1.000
_cell.angle_alpha   90.00
_cell.angle_beta   90.00
_cell.angle_gamma   90.00
#
_symmetry.space_group_name_H-M   'P 1'
#
loop_
_entity.id
_entity.type
_entity.pdbx_description
1 polymer ?
#
loop_
_entity_poly.entity_id
_entity_poly.type
_entity_poly.pdbx_seq_one_letter_code
_entity_poly.pdbx_strand_id
1 'polypeptide(L)'
;MAIKKRSSAIRRCRPFALAAIALVNIIPGRAAAQASPRPDVVHPDAAHADVAAYLERIINAEMRAKSLPAISIALVDKGTIAWARGFGEADSAKHTPATAETIFRVGSVSKLFTDIGIMQLVEQKRVSLDAPVTRYLTDFHPKNPFGVPITIRQLTSHRSGLVREPPVGNYFDTTSRSLSATVWSLDSTTLVYRPGTHTKYSNAGIAAVGLVLEKVGGQPFASYLGEHVLAPLGMDESAFELTPALGDRLATGYMWTYDGRRFQAPGFQLGESPAGSLYTTVTDLCRFMSAMFARGEGARGHVLQPASLEAMWKPQFARAGDQTGFGIGFAIDTLDGHRTVGHGGAIYGFATEALMLPDDQLGVAIVTTLDAANVVTSRIAEAALRAMLASREHRAIPAWETTDPVPPADASRLAGRYVSGNAALELTYITAPSDTPSTEAQLVFQSSAGGMRGELRLRGDTLVRDDRLGFGTRLVRHGDTLVTEGRRFVKVASPKPAPPSATLQKLVGEYGWDHDVLYILEERGHLEALIEWFFQSPLTRKTDSTFVFPAASLYDAEPVSFSFDSQGAVSGLHVGKVWFPRRAVGPASGNQLVVTPVRPIAELERDARAGSPPVESGRRASDLVDLVSLDSTIHLEIRYATEHNFLGTKFYPQARAFLQRPAAEALVRAHRRLRESGYGILVHDSYRPWYVTKMFWDAVPQDKKIFVADPSQGSRHNRGAAADITLYDLATGAPVEMPGTYDETSDRSFANYPGGTSSQRWLRALLRRAMEAEGFTVYHAEWWHFDYRGWEQYPIANIPYDQIPSTSPTTH
;
A
#
# COMPACT_ATOMS: atom_id res chain seq x y z
N MET A 1 20.88 49.14 -18.43
CA MET A 1 21.33 49.78 -19.65
C MET A 1 20.60 49.09 -20.81
N ALA A 2 19.48 49.52 -21.14
CA ALA A 2 18.90 50.12 -22.34
C ALA A 2 19.01 49.27 -23.59
N ILE A 3 17.90 48.60 -23.97
CA ILE A 3 16.95 48.85 -25.08
C ILE A 3 17.62 48.86 -26.49
N LYS A 4 17.15 47.99 -27.42
CA LYS A 4 16.47 48.43 -28.63
C LYS A 4 15.81 47.27 -29.41
N LYS A 5 14.49 47.42 -29.60
CA LYS A 5 13.66 46.79 -30.64
C LYS A 5 14.12 47.21 -32.02
N ARG A 6 13.99 46.38 -33.05
CA ARG A 6 13.57 46.80 -34.39
C ARG A 6 12.75 45.67 -35.08
N SER A 7 11.62 46.08 -35.58
CA SER A 7 10.65 45.39 -36.41
C SER A 7 10.90 45.65 -37.92
N SER A 8 10.15 44.88 -38.72
CA SER A 8 9.79 45.05 -40.16
C SER A 8 10.66 44.24 -41.14
N ALA A 9 10.18 43.66 -42.22
CA ALA A 9 8.93 43.80 -42.98
C ALA A 9 8.78 42.61 -43.94
N ILE A 10 7.52 42.38 -44.26
CA ILE A 10 7.00 41.44 -45.29
C ILE A 10 7.53 41.71 -46.67
N ARG A 11 7.95 40.65 -47.42
CA ARG A 11 7.86 40.64 -48.90
C ARG A 11 7.35 39.27 -49.41
N ARG A 12 6.18 39.34 -50.04
CA ARG A 12 5.58 38.29 -50.88
C ARG A 12 6.37 38.20 -52.21
N CYS A 13 6.65 36.99 -52.68
CA CYS A 13 6.79 36.70 -54.10
C CYS A 13 6.18 35.32 -54.39
N ARG A 14 5.34 35.28 -55.38
CA ARG A 14 4.67 34.11 -55.99
C ARG A 14 5.46 33.65 -57.25
N PRO A 15 5.05 32.62 -58.00
CA PRO A 15 5.69 31.32 -58.03
C PRO A 15 6.24 31.02 -59.45
N PHE A 16 7.14 30.06 -59.56
CA PHE A 16 7.40 29.38 -60.85
C PHE A 16 7.27 27.88 -60.65
N ALA A 17 6.35 27.31 -61.45
CA ALA A 17 6.16 25.88 -61.54
C ALA A 17 7.22 25.29 -62.49
N LEU A 18 7.92 24.27 -62.06
CA LEU A 18 8.66 23.33 -62.91
C LEU A 18 8.13 21.91 -62.58
N ALA A 19 7.48 21.33 -63.54
CA ALA A 19 7.03 19.91 -63.52
C ALA A 19 8.25 19.03 -63.73
N ALA A 20 8.62 18.26 -62.70
CA ALA A 20 9.52 17.11 -62.81
C ALA A 20 8.67 15.82 -62.71
N ILE A 21 8.59 15.06 -63.76
CA ILE A 21 7.97 13.74 -63.82
C ILE A 21 8.93 12.78 -63.13
N ALA A 22 8.62 12.38 -61.89
CA ALA A 22 9.28 11.27 -61.19
C ALA A 22 8.50 9.98 -61.45
N LEU A 23 9.13 9.03 -62.12
CA LEU A 23 8.63 7.64 -62.18
C LEU A 23 8.68 7.07 -60.75
N VAL A 24 7.54 6.91 -60.15
CA VAL A 24 7.40 6.16 -58.88
C VAL A 24 7.31 4.65 -59.23
N ASN A 25 8.38 3.91 -58.94
CA ASN A 25 8.31 2.46 -58.84
C ASN A 25 7.43 2.09 -57.66
N ILE A 26 6.19 1.69 -57.94
CA ILE A 26 5.28 1.08 -56.95
C ILE A 26 5.80 -0.32 -56.64
N ILE A 27 6.55 -0.47 -55.58
CA ILE A 27 6.76 -1.76 -54.87
C ILE A 27 5.42 -2.05 -54.21
N PRO A 28 4.79 -3.20 -54.48
CA PRO A 28 3.57 -3.57 -53.77
C PRO A 28 3.92 -3.78 -52.29
N GLY A 29 3.59 -2.79 -51.46
CA GLY A 29 3.65 -2.95 -50.00
C GLY A 29 2.77 -4.14 -49.61
N ARG A 30 3.36 -5.13 -48.95
CA ARG A 30 2.60 -6.15 -48.24
C ARG A 30 1.66 -5.39 -47.29
N ALA A 31 0.37 -5.42 -47.58
CA ALA A 31 -0.65 -5.02 -46.65
C ALA A 31 -0.42 -5.86 -45.38
N ALA A 32 -0.02 -5.19 -44.27
CA ALA A 32 -0.09 -5.80 -42.97
C ALA A 32 -1.55 -6.21 -42.78
N ALA A 33 -1.82 -7.50 -42.73
CA ALA A 33 -3.12 -8.01 -42.34
C ALA A 33 -3.47 -7.36 -41.00
N GLN A 34 -4.49 -6.52 -40.98
CA GLN A 34 -5.05 -6.01 -39.73
C GLN A 34 -5.48 -7.24 -38.92
N ALA A 35 -4.81 -7.50 -37.84
CA ALA A 35 -5.22 -8.57 -36.93
C ALA A 35 -6.68 -8.27 -36.52
N SER A 36 -7.53 -9.26 -36.61
CA SER A 36 -8.92 -9.14 -36.13
C SER A 36 -8.88 -8.72 -34.65
N PRO A 37 -9.75 -7.78 -34.21
CA PRO A 37 -9.79 -7.38 -32.82
C PRO A 37 -9.98 -8.62 -31.94
N ARG A 38 -9.16 -8.73 -30.89
CA ARG A 38 -9.25 -9.85 -29.95
C ARG A 38 -10.52 -9.69 -29.11
N PRO A 39 -11.17 -10.80 -28.74
CA PRO A 39 -12.41 -10.73 -27.98
C PRO A 39 -12.12 -10.25 -26.53
N ASP A 40 -12.89 -9.30 -26.03
CA ASP A 40 -12.85 -8.81 -24.64
C ASP A 40 -13.17 -9.89 -23.61
N VAL A 41 -13.87 -10.95 -24.03
CA VAL A 41 -14.22 -12.13 -23.25
C VAL A 41 -14.00 -13.38 -24.11
N VAL A 42 -13.32 -14.38 -23.56
CA VAL A 42 -13.28 -15.74 -24.11
C VAL A 42 -14.28 -16.56 -23.33
N HIS A 43 -15.37 -16.97 -23.99
CA HIS A 43 -16.43 -17.78 -23.39
C HIS A 43 -15.97 -19.21 -23.14
N PRO A 44 -16.34 -19.83 -22.01
CA PRO A 44 -15.97 -21.19 -21.70
C PRO A 44 -16.71 -22.15 -22.63
N ASP A 45 -16.05 -23.24 -22.98
CA ASP A 45 -16.73 -24.39 -23.58
C ASP A 45 -17.52 -25.19 -22.53
N ALA A 46 -18.21 -26.26 -22.97
CA ALA A 46 -19.02 -27.08 -22.06
C ALA A 46 -18.23 -27.75 -20.94
N ALA A 47 -16.94 -28.04 -21.15
CA ALA A 47 -16.09 -28.66 -20.13
C ALA A 47 -15.65 -27.69 -19.03
N HIS A 48 -15.63 -26.38 -19.33
CA HIS A 48 -15.17 -25.35 -18.42
C HIS A 48 -16.29 -24.44 -17.89
N ALA A 49 -17.56 -24.66 -18.30
CA ALA A 49 -18.70 -23.82 -17.91
C ALA A 49 -18.90 -23.76 -16.38
N ASP A 50 -18.81 -24.89 -15.67
CA ASP A 50 -18.96 -24.96 -14.22
C ASP A 50 -17.77 -24.30 -13.50
N VAL A 51 -16.55 -24.45 -14.04
CA VAL A 51 -15.34 -23.80 -13.52
C VAL A 51 -15.46 -22.28 -13.64
N ALA A 52 -15.88 -21.77 -14.81
CA ALA A 52 -16.08 -20.34 -15.02
C ALA A 52 -17.15 -19.77 -14.08
N ALA A 53 -18.32 -20.44 -13.97
CA ALA A 53 -19.39 -20.03 -13.06
C ALA A 53 -18.95 -20.02 -11.57
N TYR A 54 -18.13 -21.00 -11.17
CA TYR A 54 -17.54 -21.05 -9.83
C TYR A 54 -16.60 -19.84 -9.61
N LEU A 55 -15.68 -19.57 -10.55
CA LEU A 55 -14.72 -18.47 -10.44
C LEU A 55 -15.40 -17.09 -10.46
N GLU A 56 -16.40 -16.89 -11.31
CA GLU A 56 -17.19 -15.65 -11.33
C GLU A 56 -17.81 -15.35 -9.96
N ARG A 57 -18.34 -16.37 -9.30
CA ARG A 57 -18.94 -16.22 -7.98
C ARG A 57 -17.91 -15.82 -6.92
N ILE A 58 -16.77 -16.52 -6.85
CA ILE A 58 -15.74 -16.23 -5.84
C ILE A 58 -15.02 -14.90 -6.11
N ILE A 59 -14.71 -14.58 -7.36
CA ILE A 59 -14.09 -13.29 -7.73
C ILE A 59 -14.99 -12.13 -7.32
N ASN A 60 -16.27 -12.18 -7.65
CA ASN A 60 -17.21 -11.12 -7.25
C ASN A 60 -17.35 -11.00 -5.73
N ALA A 61 -17.26 -12.09 -4.98
CA ALA A 61 -17.29 -12.08 -3.52
C ALA A 61 -16.01 -11.44 -2.94
N GLU A 62 -14.83 -11.85 -3.41
CA GLU A 62 -13.54 -11.31 -3.00
C GLU A 62 -13.39 -9.81 -3.34
N MET A 63 -13.83 -9.41 -4.55
CA MET A 63 -13.79 -8.00 -4.95
C MET A 63 -14.62 -7.13 -4.01
N ARG A 64 -15.83 -7.57 -3.65
CA ARG A 64 -16.68 -6.84 -2.69
C ARG A 64 -16.07 -6.82 -1.28
N ALA A 65 -15.67 -8.00 -0.78
CA ALA A 65 -15.16 -8.12 0.59
C ALA A 65 -13.85 -7.33 0.81
N LYS A 66 -13.02 -7.24 -0.23
CA LYS A 66 -11.68 -6.63 -0.15
C LYS A 66 -11.54 -5.33 -0.94
N SER A 67 -12.65 -4.80 -1.49
CA SER A 67 -12.71 -3.54 -2.24
C SER A 67 -11.70 -3.48 -3.40
N LEU A 68 -11.57 -4.57 -4.17
CA LEU A 68 -10.68 -4.63 -5.34
C LEU A 68 -11.35 -3.91 -6.52
N PRO A 69 -10.66 -2.93 -7.18
CA PRO A 69 -11.29 -2.14 -8.24
C PRO A 69 -11.54 -2.93 -9.52
N ALA A 70 -10.57 -3.76 -9.92
CA ALA A 70 -10.66 -4.60 -11.10
C ALA A 70 -9.84 -5.88 -10.93
N ILE A 71 -10.30 -6.95 -11.60
CA ILE A 71 -9.57 -8.20 -11.81
C ILE A 71 -9.73 -8.62 -13.26
N SER A 72 -8.64 -9.09 -13.89
CA SER A 72 -8.71 -9.88 -15.11
C SER A 72 -8.10 -11.25 -14.88
N ILE A 73 -8.72 -12.28 -15.43
CA ILE A 73 -8.30 -13.69 -15.30
C ILE A 73 -8.42 -14.42 -16.63
N ALA A 74 -7.49 -15.34 -16.90
CA ALA A 74 -7.58 -16.26 -18.02
C ALA A 74 -7.06 -17.64 -17.61
N LEU A 75 -7.67 -18.68 -18.19
CA LEU A 75 -7.36 -20.09 -17.96
C LEU A 75 -6.85 -20.74 -19.25
N VAL A 76 -5.84 -21.60 -19.10
CA VAL A 76 -5.31 -22.42 -20.21
C VAL A 76 -5.50 -23.89 -19.89
N ASP A 77 -6.05 -24.64 -20.86
CA ASP A 77 -6.11 -26.10 -20.85
C ASP A 77 -5.48 -26.63 -22.14
N LYS A 78 -4.43 -27.47 -22.02
CA LYS A 78 -3.69 -28.09 -23.12
C LYS A 78 -3.32 -27.11 -24.25
N GLY A 79 -2.83 -25.94 -23.85
CA GLY A 79 -2.37 -24.92 -24.81
C GLY A 79 -3.47 -24.07 -25.43
N THR A 80 -4.72 -24.24 -25.03
CA THR A 80 -5.85 -23.42 -25.48
C THR A 80 -6.38 -22.54 -24.35
N ILE A 81 -6.71 -21.28 -24.63
CA ILE A 81 -7.39 -20.42 -23.66
C ILE A 81 -8.82 -20.92 -23.51
N ALA A 82 -9.10 -21.55 -22.36
CA ALA A 82 -10.39 -22.19 -22.08
C ALA A 82 -11.46 -21.17 -21.61
N TRP A 83 -11.02 -20.10 -20.97
CA TRP A 83 -11.87 -19.00 -20.49
C TRP A 83 -11.01 -17.77 -20.18
N ALA A 84 -11.54 -16.57 -20.47
CA ALA A 84 -10.91 -15.33 -20.05
C ALA A 84 -11.95 -14.22 -19.86
N ARG A 85 -11.82 -13.41 -18.78
CA ARG A 85 -12.77 -12.35 -18.45
C ARG A 85 -12.15 -11.28 -17.55
N GLY A 86 -12.64 -10.04 -17.71
CA GLY A 86 -12.42 -8.94 -16.76
C GLY A 86 -13.63 -8.71 -15.87
N PHE A 87 -13.39 -8.12 -14.69
CA PHE A 87 -14.36 -7.78 -13.66
C PHE A 87 -14.03 -6.39 -13.10
N GLY A 88 -15.05 -5.59 -12.81
CA GLY A 88 -14.89 -4.23 -12.29
C GLY A 88 -14.44 -3.23 -13.36
N GLU A 89 -13.79 -2.15 -12.92
CA GLU A 89 -13.39 -1.02 -13.77
C GLU A 89 -11.87 -0.88 -13.84
N ALA A 90 -11.32 -1.01 -15.06
CA ALA A 90 -9.90 -0.77 -15.33
C ALA A 90 -9.51 0.71 -15.10
N ASP A 91 -10.44 1.64 -15.31
CA ASP A 91 -10.32 3.06 -14.98
C ASP A 91 -11.63 3.54 -14.37
N SER A 92 -11.65 3.70 -13.05
CA SER A 92 -12.87 4.11 -12.33
C SER A 92 -13.24 5.58 -12.58
N ALA A 93 -12.29 6.43 -12.98
CA ALA A 93 -12.59 7.84 -13.28
C ALA A 93 -13.29 7.99 -14.63
N LYS A 94 -13.01 7.08 -15.58
CA LYS A 94 -13.62 7.04 -16.90
C LYS A 94 -14.74 5.99 -17.02
N HIS A 95 -15.02 5.22 -15.97
CA HIS A 95 -15.93 4.08 -15.98
C HIS A 95 -15.60 3.04 -17.08
N THR A 96 -14.31 2.84 -17.36
CA THR A 96 -13.85 1.87 -18.36
C THR A 96 -13.87 0.47 -17.75
N PRO A 97 -14.64 -0.49 -18.28
CA PRO A 97 -14.67 -1.83 -17.72
C PRO A 97 -13.34 -2.56 -17.94
N ALA A 98 -12.97 -3.43 -17.01
CA ALA A 98 -11.89 -4.36 -17.20
C ALA A 98 -12.33 -5.52 -18.11
N THR A 99 -11.45 -5.94 -19.03
CA THR A 99 -11.66 -7.03 -20.00
C THR A 99 -10.50 -8.02 -19.95
N ALA A 100 -10.57 -9.11 -20.69
CA ALA A 100 -9.46 -10.04 -20.87
C ALA A 100 -8.25 -9.40 -21.59
N GLU A 101 -8.50 -8.33 -22.35
CA GLU A 101 -7.49 -7.60 -23.13
C GLU A 101 -7.05 -6.27 -22.47
N THR A 102 -7.43 -6.02 -21.23
CA THR A 102 -6.93 -4.89 -20.45
C THR A 102 -5.43 -5.02 -20.24
N ILE A 103 -4.69 -3.95 -20.42
CA ILE A 103 -3.24 -3.90 -20.20
C ILE A 103 -2.97 -3.66 -18.70
N PHE A 104 -2.06 -4.46 -18.15
CA PHE A 104 -1.59 -4.33 -16.76
C PHE A 104 -0.07 -4.29 -16.70
N ARG A 105 0.46 -3.75 -15.60
CA ARG A 105 1.83 -4.01 -15.16
C ARG A 105 1.80 -5.32 -14.36
N VAL A 106 2.71 -6.24 -14.66
CA VAL A 106 2.70 -7.56 -14.01
C VAL A 106 3.88 -7.80 -13.08
N GLY A 107 4.65 -6.74 -12.80
CA GLY A 107 5.74 -6.78 -11.83
C GLY A 107 6.70 -7.93 -12.08
N SER A 108 6.99 -8.68 -11.03
CA SER A 108 8.02 -9.74 -11.05
C SER A 108 7.77 -10.91 -12.00
N VAL A 109 6.57 -11.06 -12.59
CA VAL A 109 6.35 -12.00 -13.70
C VAL A 109 7.29 -11.69 -14.89
N SER A 110 7.76 -10.45 -15.01
CA SER A 110 8.80 -10.01 -15.96
C SER A 110 10.06 -10.87 -15.93
N LYS A 111 10.44 -11.38 -14.76
CA LYS A 111 11.66 -12.18 -14.56
C LYS A 111 11.67 -13.46 -15.38
N LEU A 112 10.48 -14.07 -15.56
CA LEU A 112 10.33 -15.28 -16.40
C LEU A 112 10.84 -15.03 -17.82
N PHE A 113 10.49 -13.90 -18.40
CA PHE A 113 10.88 -13.52 -19.76
C PHE A 113 12.36 -13.13 -19.86
N THR A 114 12.88 -12.41 -18.85
CA THR A 114 14.31 -12.06 -18.75
C THR A 114 15.17 -13.32 -18.72
N ASP A 115 14.78 -14.32 -17.91
CA ASP A 115 15.55 -15.55 -17.76
C ASP A 115 15.38 -16.49 -18.97
N ILE A 116 14.25 -16.45 -19.67
CA ILE A 116 14.12 -17.11 -21.00
C ILE A 116 15.13 -16.51 -21.98
N GLY A 117 15.23 -15.17 -22.07
CA GLY A 117 16.20 -14.52 -22.95
C GLY A 117 17.66 -14.93 -22.62
N ILE A 118 18.03 -15.01 -21.36
CA ILE A 118 19.35 -15.54 -20.95
C ILE A 118 19.53 -17.00 -21.37
N MET A 119 18.51 -17.84 -21.20
CA MET A 119 18.59 -19.25 -21.58
C MET A 119 18.73 -19.45 -23.10
N GLN A 120 18.17 -18.55 -23.93
CA GLN A 120 18.45 -18.54 -25.38
C GLN A 120 19.93 -18.32 -25.66
N LEU A 121 20.59 -17.39 -24.94
CA LEU A 121 22.03 -17.18 -25.07
C LEU A 121 22.86 -18.35 -24.53
N VAL A 122 22.32 -19.10 -23.55
CA VAL A 122 22.93 -20.34 -23.04
C VAL A 122 22.88 -21.44 -24.13
N GLU A 123 21.74 -21.62 -24.78
CA GLU A 123 21.59 -22.58 -25.90
C GLU A 123 22.53 -22.25 -27.07
N GLN A 124 22.71 -20.95 -27.35
CA GLN A 124 23.67 -20.45 -28.33
C GLN A 124 25.15 -20.57 -27.87
N LYS A 125 25.41 -21.03 -26.65
CA LYS A 125 26.75 -21.13 -26.02
C LYS A 125 27.47 -19.77 -25.89
N ARG A 126 26.74 -18.67 -25.92
CA ARG A 126 27.24 -17.31 -25.73
C ARG A 126 27.31 -16.95 -24.23
N VAL A 127 26.44 -17.55 -23.40
CA VAL A 127 26.43 -17.43 -21.96
C VAL A 127 26.57 -18.83 -21.32
N SER A 128 27.26 -18.92 -20.19
CA SER A 128 27.28 -20.12 -19.33
C SER A 128 26.69 -19.77 -17.97
N LEU A 129 25.73 -20.55 -17.50
CA LEU A 129 25.09 -20.34 -16.21
C LEU A 129 26.10 -20.37 -15.04
N ASP A 130 27.14 -21.18 -15.14
CA ASP A 130 28.12 -21.37 -14.07
C ASP A 130 29.37 -20.48 -14.21
N ALA A 131 29.39 -19.61 -15.25
CA ALA A 131 30.45 -18.61 -15.38
C ALA A 131 30.21 -17.45 -14.42
N PRO A 132 31.29 -16.84 -13.88
CA PRO A 132 31.19 -15.59 -13.16
C PRO A 132 30.54 -14.49 -14.01
N VAL A 133 29.67 -13.69 -13.41
CA VAL A 133 29.01 -12.57 -14.11
C VAL A 133 30.00 -11.57 -14.68
N THR A 134 31.18 -11.40 -14.06
CA THR A 134 32.27 -10.53 -14.50
C THR A 134 32.90 -10.96 -15.82
N ARG A 135 32.62 -12.18 -16.31
CA ARG A 135 32.98 -12.58 -17.68
C ARG A 135 32.24 -11.78 -18.75
N TYR A 136 31.00 -11.32 -18.41
CA TYR A 136 30.11 -10.62 -19.33
C TYR A 136 30.00 -9.14 -19.00
N LEU A 137 30.10 -8.79 -17.72
CA LEU A 137 30.09 -7.43 -17.17
C LEU A 137 31.40 -7.19 -16.44
N THR A 138 32.43 -6.76 -17.18
CA THR A 138 33.81 -6.60 -16.67
C THR A 138 33.93 -5.60 -15.53
N ASP A 139 33.03 -4.61 -15.51
CA ASP A 139 33.03 -3.50 -14.54
C ASP A 139 32.04 -3.73 -13.39
N PHE A 140 31.55 -4.94 -13.19
CA PHE A 140 30.62 -5.29 -12.11
C PHE A 140 31.37 -5.76 -10.87
N HIS A 141 31.55 -4.87 -9.88
CA HIS A 141 32.37 -5.11 -8.71
C HIS A 141 31.72 -4.77 -7.37
N PRO A 142 30.53 -5.30 -7.04
CA PRO A 142 29.97 -5.12 -5.70
C PRO A 142 30.94 -5.67 -4.66
N LYS A 143 31.02 -5.04 -3.47
CA LYS A 143 31.92 -5.48 -2.40
C LYS A 143 31.56 -6.88 -1.95
N ASN A 144 32.49 -7.82 -2.16
CA ASN A 144 32.31 -9.24 -1.89
C ASN A 144 33.26 -9.72 -0.79
N PRO A 145 32.87 -9.66 0.48
CA PRO A 145 33.73 -10.07 1.61
C PRO A 145 33.97 -11.59 1.68
N PHE A 146 33.28 -12.39 0.85
CA PHE A 146 33.34 -13.84 0.88
C PHE A 146 34.34 -14.42 -0.13
N GLY A 147 34.82 -13.62 -1.08
CA GLY A 147 35.80 -14.05 -2.10
C GLY A 147 35.28 -15.09 -3.11
N VAL A 148 33.98 -15.41 -3.12
CA VAL A 148 33.36 -16.35 -4.05
C VAL A 148 32.68 -15.56 -5.19
N PRO A 149 33.06 -15.82 -6.45
CA PRO A 149 32.43 -15.12 -7.59
C PRO A 149 30.91 -15.36 -7.66
N ILE A 150 30.17 -14.37 -8.09
CA ILE A 150 28.74 -14.49 -8.41
C ILE A 150 28.61 -15.08 -9.81
N THR A 151 27.83 -16.15 -9.99
CA THR A 151 27.53 -16.75 -11.30
C THR A 151 26.16 -16.33 -11.82
N ILE A 152 25.93 -16.50 -13.13
CA ILE A 152 24.63 -16.26 -13.77
C ILE A 152 23.54 -17.11 -13.12
N ARG A 153 23.82 -18.40 -12.84
CA ARG A 153 22.88 -19.31 -12.15
C ARG A 153 22.45 -18.76 -10.79
N GLN A 154 23.39 -18.20 -10.02
CA GLN A 154 23.08 -17.62 -8.71
C GLN A 154 22.24 -16.33 -8.82
N LEU A 155 22.41 -15.55 -9.86
CA LEU A 155 21.58 -14.37 -10.12
C LEU A 155 20.13 -14.77 -10.47
N THR A 156 19.94 -15.68 -11.42
CA THR A 156 18.64 -16.13 -11.91
C THR A 156 17.84 -16.98 -10.91
N SER A 157 18.48 -17.47 -9.85
CA SER A 157 17.85 -18.28 -8.79
C SER A 157 17.85 -17.62 -7.42
N HIS A 158 18.12 -16.32 -7.34
CA HIS A 158 18.17 -15.54 -6.09
C HIS A 158 19.16 -16.08 -5.04
N ARG A 159 20.33 -16.59 -5.50
CA ARG A 159 21.42 -17.15 -4.66
C ARG A 159 22.69 -16.32 -4.72
N SER A 160 22.64 -15.11 -5.30
CA SER A 160 23.82 -14.24 -5.44
C SER A 160 24.32 -13.62 -4.13
N GLY A 161 23.45 -13.47 -3.13
CA GLY A 161 23.75 -12.76 -1.89
C GLY A 161 23.74 -11.23 -2.03
N LEU A 162 23.33 -10.68 -3.18
CA LEU A 162 23.16 -9.24 -3.40
C LEU A 162 22.04 -8.66 -2.54
N VAL A 163 22.04 -7.33 -2.36
CA VAL A 163 20.93 -6.57 -1.81
C VAL A 163 19.65 -6.78 -2.64
N ARG A 164 18.48 -6.51 -2.04
CA ARG A 164 17.19 -6.61 -2.72
C ARG A 164 17.09 -5.60 -3.85
N GLU A 165 17.32 -4.31 -3.53
CA GLU A 165 17.14 -3.20 -4.44
C GLU A 165 18.50 -2.54 -4.79
N PRO A 166 18.72 -2.13 -6.05
CA PRO A 166 19.89 -1.34 -6.40
C PRO A 166 19.80 0.07 -5.81
N PRO A 167 20.94 0.76 -5.57
CA PRO A 167 20.95 2.10 -5.00
C PRO A 167 20.20 3.16 -5.82
N VAL A 168 20.17 3.02 -7.14
CA VAL A 168 19.41 3.91 -8.07
C VAL A 168 18.63 3.07 -9.08
N GLY A 169 17.56 3.62 -9.65
CA GLY A 169 16.69 2.93 -10.59
C GLY A 169 15.90 1.76 -9.96
N ASN A 170 15.83 1.74 -8.62
CA ASN A 170 15.14 0.75 -7.82
C ASN A 170 13.62 0.96 -7.80
N TYR A 171 12.93 0.13 -7.04
CA TYR A 171 11.48 0.18 -6.85
C TYR A 171 10.93 1.56 -6.45
N PHE A 172 11.69 2.36 -5.68
CA PHE A 172 11.28 3.69 -5.19
C PHE A 172 11.71 4.85 -6.08
N ASP A 173 12.63 4.63 -7.04
CA ASP A 173 13.27 5.69 -7.84
C ASP A 173 12.42 6.06 -9.06
N THR A 174 11.72 7.19 -8.98
CA THR A 174 10.88 7.73 -10.06
C THR A 174 11.64 8.42 -11.18
N THR A 175 12.99 8.44 -11.15
CA THR A 175 13.83 9.23 -12.09
C THR A 175 14.15 8.51 -13.40
N SER A 176 13.58 7.36 -13.68
CA SER A 176 13.72 6.60 -14.94
C SER A 176 15.17 6.39 -15.36
N ARG A 177 16.00 5.81 -14.48
CA ARG A 177 17.41 5.52 -14.75
C ARG A 177 17.59 4.46 -15.83
N SER A 178 18.70 4.54 -16.57
CA SER A 178 19.06 3.47 -17.52
C SER A 178 19.43 2.17 -16.77
N LEU A 179 19.20 1.02 -17.41
CA LEU A 179 19.57 -0.30 -16.87
C LEU A 179 21.05 -0.36 -16.49
N SER A 180 21.94 0.19 -17.33
CA SER A 180 23.38 0.22 -17.05
C SER A 180 23.71 1.06 -15.80
N ALA A 181 23.13 2.27 -15.66
CA ALA A 181 23.35 3.09 -14.47
C ALA A 181 22.84 2.40 -13.20
N THR A 182 21.71 1.70 -13.29
CA THR A 182 21.13 0.90 -12.20
C THR A 182 22.08 -0.21 -11.77
N VAL A 183 22.59 -0.99 -12.71
CA VAL A 183 23.49 -2.13 -12.41
C VAL A 183 24.84 -1.66 -11.88
N TRP A 184 25.45 -0.62 -12.47
CA TRP A 184 26.73 -0.10 -11.98
C TRP A 184 26.65 0.54 -10.59
N SER A 185 25.49 0.99 -10.18
CA SER A 185 25.28 1.49 -8.81
C SER A 185 25.53 0.43 -7.74
N LEU A 186 25.43 -0.87 -8.11
CA LEU A 186 25.65 -1.99 -7.21
C LEU A 186 27.09 -2.10 -6.69
N ASP A 187 28.07 -1.49 -7.35
CA ASP A 187 29.47 -1.44 -6.90
C ASP A 187 29.64 -0.73 -5.55
N SER A 188 28.69 0.13 -5.19
CA SER A 188 28.65 0.75 -3.87
C SER A 188 28.12 -0.17 -2.77
N THR A 189 27.48 -1.31 -3.13
CA THR A 189 26.84 -2.24 -2.20
C THR A 189 27.81 -3.30 -1.68
N THR A 190 27.40 -4.01 -0.63
CA THR A 190 28.13 -5.15 -0.08
C THR A 190 27.20 -6.36 -0.09
N LEU A 191 27.70 -7.51 -0.50
CA LEU A 191 26.94 -8.75 -0.46
C LEU A 191 26.51 -9.06 0.98
N VAL A 192 25.23 -9.39 1.15
CA VAL A 192 24.63 -9.72 2.45
C VAL A 192 24.97 -11.16 2.84
N TYR A 193 24.95 -12.07 1.87
CA TYR A 193 25.26 -13.49 2.07
C TYR A 193 26.35 -13.98 1.12
N ARG A 194 27.04 -15.05 1.53
CA ARG A 194 27.96 -15.78 0.65
C ARG A 194 27.19 -16.34 -0.56
N PRO A 195 27.62 -16.10 -1.79
CA PRO A 195 26.98 -16.64 -2.99
C PRO A 195 26.75 -18.15 -2.90
N GLY A 196 25.56 -18.62 -3.27
CA GLY A 196 25.15 -20.01 -3.26
C GLY A 196 24.59 -20.55 -1.93
N THR A 197 24.68 -19.81 -0.81
CA THR A 197 24.33 -20.36 0.53
C THR A 197 22.89 -20.10 0.96
N HIS A 198 22.32 -18.95 0.60
CA HIS A 198 20.97 -18.52 1.02
C HIS A 198 20.14 -18.10 -0.17
N THR A 199 18.85 -18.36 -0.13
CA THR A 199 17.89 -17.74 -1.04
C THR A 199 17.59 -16.34 -0.50
N LYS A 200 18.04 -15.32 -1.23
CA LYS A 200 17.75 -13.91 -0.94
C LYS A 200 17.21 -13.27 -2.22
N TYR A 201 15.92 -13.00 -2.24
CA TYR A 201 15.29 -12.40 -3.40
C TYR A 201 15.96 -11.05 -3.73
N SER A 202 16.33 -10.86 -5.00
CA SER A 202 17.08 -9.68 -5.44
C SER A 202 16.61 -9.20 -6.82
N ASN A 203 15.95 -8.06 -6.87
CA ASN A 203 15.65 -7.34 -8.10
C ASN A 203 16.95 -6.85 -8.75
N ALA A 204 17.88 -6.37 -7.92
CA ALA A 204 19.23 -5.98 -8.34
C ALA A 204 19.97 -7.10 -9.09
N GLY A 205 19.82 -8.35 -8.65
CA GLY A 205 20.41 -9.51 -9.32
C GLY A 205 19.84 -9.74 -10.71
N ILE A 206 18.51 -9.62 -10.88
CA ILE A 206 17.86 -9.79 -12.17
C ILE A 206 18.14 -8.59 -13.11
N ALA A 207 18.29 -7.38 -12.56
CA ALA A 207 18.76 -6.23 -13.37
C ALA A 207 20.12 -6.52 -13.97
N ALA A 208 21.07 -7.13 -13.21
CA ALA A 208 22.37 -7.53 -13.73
C ALA A 208 22.25 -8.63 -14.82
N VAL A 209 21.33 -9.60 -14.66
CA VAL A 209 21.01 -10.59 -15.71
C VAL A 209 20.53 -9.90 -16.99
N GLY A 210 19.62 -8.94 -16.89
CA GLY A 210 19.13 -8.17 -18.03
C GLY A 210 20.22 -7.35 -18.73
N LEU A 211 21.18 -6.80 -17.98
CA LEU A 211 22.32 -6.11 -18.58
C LEU A 211 23.28 -7.10 -19.29
N VAL A 212 23.47 -8.32 -18.77
CA VAL A 212 24.18 -9.38 -19.49
C VAL A 212 23.46 -9.72 -20.80
N LEU A 213 22.13 -9.84 -20.77
CA LEU A 213 21.30 -10.06 -21.97
C LEU A 213 21.52 -8.96 -23.00
N GLU A 214 21.49 -7.70 -22.59
CA GLU A 214 21.72 -6.55 -23.48
C GLU A 214 23.12 -6.57 -24.08
N LYS A 215 24.16 -6.76 -23.26
CA LYS A 215 25.56 -6.73 -23.71
C LYS A 215 25.92 -7.90 -24.62
N VAL A 216 25.50 -9.11 -24.24
CA VAL A 216 25.80 -10.31 -25.03
C VAL A 216 24.84 -10.46 -26.21
N GLY A 217 23.57 -10.08 -26.04
CA GLY A 217 22.56 -10.04 -27.13
C GLY A 217 22.93 -9.03 -28.23
N GLY A 218 23.54 -7.92 -27.86
CA GLY A 218 24.00 -6.89 -28.84
C GLY A 218 22.93 -5.88 -29.21
N GLN A 219 21.85 -5.79 -28.45
CA GLN A 219 20.75 -4.84 -28.63
C GLN A 219 20.10 -4.48 -27.28
N PRO A 220 19.35 -3.34 -27.18
CA PRO A 220 18.67 -2.96 -25.96
C PRO A 220 17.81 -4.09 -25.38
N PHE A 221 17.78 -4.20 -24.06
CA PHE A 221 17.07 -5.27 -23.33
C PHE A 221 15.62 -5.44 -23.80
N ALA A 222 14.83 -4.36 -23.85
CA ALA A 222 13.43 -4.40 -24.25
C ALA A 222 13.24 -4.86 -25.71
N SER A 223 14.14 -4.42 -26.60
CA SER A 223 14.14 -4.79 -28.02
C SER A 223 14.46 -6.29 -28.19
N TYR A 224 15.45 -6.80 -27.45
CA TYR A 224 15.79 -8.24 -27.47
C TYR A 224 14.60 -9.09 -27.08
N LEU A 225 13.96 -8.78 -25.95
CA LEU A 225 12.81 -9.55 -25.49
C LEU A 225 11.60 -9.41 -26.42
N GLY A 226 11.36 -8.22 -26.98
CA GLY A 226 10.32 -8.00 -27.97
C GLY A 226 10.47 -8.90 -29.18
N GLU A 227 11.68 -8.95 -29.77
CA GLU A 227 11.97 -9.66 -31.01
C GLU A 227 12.12 -11.18 -30.81
N HIS A 228 12.84 -11.59 -29.75
CA HIS A 228 13.26 -12.99 -29.59
C HIS A 228 12.40 -13.80 -28.62
N VAL A 229 11.56 -13.14 -27.81
CA VAL A 229 10.69 -13.82 -26.85
C VAL A 229 9.21 -13.51 -27.09
N LEU A 230 8.79 -12.24 -27.02
CA LEU A 230 7.38 -11.88 -27.10
C LEU A 230 6.78 -12.14 -28.49
N ALA A 231 7.47 -11.74 -29.57
CA ALA A 231 6.98 -11.95 -30.93
C ALA A 231 6.84 -13.44 -31.31
N PRO A 232 7.82 -14.33 -31.04
CA PRO A 232 7.65 -15.78 -31.25
C PRO A 232 6.51 -16.38 -30.44
N LEU A 233 6.26 -15.89 -29.21
CA LEU A 233 5.14 -16.32 -28.39
C LEU A 233 3.78 -15.84 -28.91
N GLY A 234 3.74 -14.83 -29.78
CA GLY A 234 2.52 -14.17 -30.23
C GLY A 234 1.91 -13.23 -29.20
N MET A 235 2.74 -12.67 -28.29
CA MET A 235 2.36 -11.72 -27.26
C MET A 235 2.39 -10.28 -27.80
N ASP A 236 1.49 -9.98 -28.74
CA ASP A 236 1.48 -8.70 -29.47
C ASP A 236 1.03 -7.50 -28.63
N GLU A 237 0.33 -7.75 -27.54
CA GLU A 237 -0.15 -6.73 -26.59
C GLU A 237 0.77 -6.62 -25.36
N SER A 238 2.07 -6.94 -25.56
CA SER A 238 3.04 -6.97 -24.46
C SER A 238 4.32 -6.24 -24.83
N ALA A 239 4.90 -5.50 -23.86
CA ALA A 239 6.19 -4.83 -24.03
C ALA A 239 6.85 -4.55 -22.67
N PHE A 240 8.18 -4.37 -22.66
CA PHE A 240 8.96 -3.93 -21.50
C PHE A 240 9.08 -2.42 -21.38
N GLU A 241 8.59 -1.69 -22.37
CA GLU A 241 8.48 -0.23 -22.38
C GLU A 241 7.06 0.16 -22.74
N LEU A 242 6.51 1.16 -22.06
CA LEU A 242 5.15 1.62 -22.31
C LEU A 242 5.08 2.37 -23.63
N THR A 243 4.46 1.75 -24.64
CA THR A 243 4.15 2.41 -25.91
C THR A 243 2.85 3.23 -25.79
N PRO A 244 2.63 4.25 -26.65
CA PRO A 244 1.37 5.00 -26.65
C PRO A 244 0.14 4.09 -26.77
N ALA A 245 0.18 3.10 -27.66
CA ALA A 245 -0.94 2.17 -27.88
C ALA A 245 -1.27 1.31 -26.64
N LEU A 246 -0.25 0.90 -25.87
CA LEU A 246 -0.47 0.18 -24.61
C LEU A 246 -0.93 1.15 -23.51
N GLY A 247 -0.38 2.38 -23.50
CA GLY A 247 -0.73 3.41 -22.50
C GLY A 247 -2.20 3.81 -22.53
N ASP A 248 -2.80 3.91 -23.71
CA ASP A 248 -4.23 4.23 -23.88
C ASP A 248 -5.16 3.18 -23.28
N ARG A 249 -4.68 1.94 -23.09
CA ARG A 249 -5.41 0.78 -22.57
C ARG A 249 -4.91 0.30 -21.20
N LEU A 250 -3.92 0.99 -20.64
CA LEU A 250 -3.36 0.61 -19.34
C LEU A 250 -4.38 0.88 -18.24
N ALA A 251 -4.63 -0.13 -17.42
CA ALA A 251 -5.48 0.02 -16.25
C ALA A 251 -4.88 1.00 -15.23
N THR A 252 -5.74 1.72 -14.54
CA THR A 252 -5.35 2.55 -13.41
C THR A 252 -5.08 1.68 -12.19
N GLY A 253 -3.83 1.64 -11.75
CA GLY A 253 -3.43 0.96 -10.52
C GLY A 253 -3.72 1.80 -9.29
N TYR A 254 -4.05 1.14 -8.18
CA TYR A 254 -4.29 1.79 -6.89
C TYR A 254 -3.39 1.21 -5.80
N MET A 255 -2.81 2.10 -5.03
CA MET A 255 -2.13 1.80 -3.77
C MET A 255 -3.03 2.13 -2.59
N TRP A 256 -2.62 1.73 -1.41
CA TRP A 256 -3.31 2.05 -0.18
C TRP A 256 -2.31 2.16 0.98
N THR A 257 -2.60 3.07 1.88
CA THR A 257 -1.74 3.35 3.03
C THR A 257 -1.98 2.31 4.14
N TYR A 258 -1.12 2.32 5.15
CA TYR A 258 -1.27 1.44 6.32
C TYR A 258 -2.66 1.54 6.98
N ASP A 259 -3.29 2.71 6.98
CA ASP A 259 -4.61 2.95 7.55
C ASP A 259 -5.78 2.69 6.58
N GLY A 260 -5.49 2.23 5.35
CA GLY A 260 -6.47 1.78 4.37
C GLY A 260 -6.93 2.83 3.36
N ARG A 261 -6.39 4.06 3.40
CA ARG A 261 -6.70 5.10 2.41
C ARG A 261 -6.15 4.71 1.04
N ARG A 262 -7.01 4.69 0.03
CA ARG A 262 -6.65 4.35 -1.34
C ARG A 262 -6.23 5.60 -2.13
N PHE A 263 -5.18 5.47 -2.94
CA PHE A 263 -4.72 6.51 -3.86
C PHE A 263 -4.22 5.90 -5.17
N GLN A 264 -4.17 6.69 -6.23
CA GLN A 264 -3.67 6.23 -7.53
C GLN A 264 -2.17 5.97 -7.46
N ALA A 265 -1.75 4.83 -8.00
CA ALA A 265 -0.35 4.46 -8.06
C ALA A 265 0.44 5.39 -9.00
N PRO A 266 1.71 5.71 -8.67
CA PRO A 266 2.55 6.50 -9.54
C PRO A 266 2.92 5.74 -10.82
N GLY A 267 2.93 6.44 -11.95
CA GLY A 267 3.36 5.91 -13.24
C GLY A 267 4.79 6.32 -13.58
N PHE A 268 5.75 5.40 -13.45
CA PHE A 268 7.14 5.62 -13.87
C PHE A 268 7.78 4.31 -14.33
N GLN A 269 8.89 4.43 -15.06
CA GLN A 269 9.67 3.28 -15.52
C GLN A 269 10.76 2.94 -14.51
N LEU A 270 10.90 1.65 -14.19
CA LEU A 270 11.97 1.17 -13.32
C LEU A 270 13.30 1.14 -14.09
N GLY A 271 14.37 1.59 -13.46
CA GLY A 271 15.74 1.38 -13.97
C GLY A 271 16.13 -0.10 -13.97
N GLU A 272 15.55 -0.88 -13.05
CA GLU A 272 15.65 -2.36 -13.00
C GLU A 272 14.57 -3.06 -13.86
N SER A 273 14.32 -2.55 -15.06
CA SER A 273 13.29 -3.04 -16.00
C SER A 273 13.24 -4.57 -16.14
N PRO A 274 14.37 -5.32 -16.20
CA PRO A 274 14.35 -6.79 -16.27
C PRO A 274 13.62 -7.48 -15.12
N ALA A 275 13.53 -6.82 -13.96
CA ALA A 275 12.91 -7.38 -12.77
C ALA A 275 11.41 -7.13 -12.66
N GLY A 276 10.85 -6.10 -13.38
CA GLY A 276 9.48 -5.71 -13.09
C GLY A 276 8.70 -4.90 -14.12
N SER A 277 9.21 -4.65 -15.33
CA SER A 277 8.60 -3.66 -16.25
C SER A 277 7.73 -4.23 -17.38
N LEU A 278 7.34 -5.49 -17.34
CA LEU A 278 6.46 -6.04 -18.39
C LEU A 278 5.04 -5.48 -18.26
N TYR A 279 4.55 -4.89 -19.35
CA TYR A 279 3.16 -4.55 -19.61
C TYR A 279 2.55 -5.65 -20.46
N THR A 280 1.36 -6.17 -20.11
CA THR A 280 0.77 -7.30 -20.82
C THR A 280 -0.72 -7.48 -20.48
N THR A 281 -1.40 -8.39 -21.19
CA THR A 281 -2.76 -8.87 -20.89
C THR A 281 -2.72 -10.25 -20.27
N VAL A 282 -3.82 -10.68 -19.61
CA VAL A 282 -3.93 -12.07 -19.12
C VAL A 282 -3.98 -13.09 -20.27
N THR A 283 -4.48 -12.69 -21.43
CA THR A 283 -4.51 -13.57 -22.63
C THR A 283 -3.12 -13.75 -23.24
N ASP A 284 -2.25 -12.73 -23.24
CA ASP A 284 -0.85 -12.87 -23.67
C ASP A 284 -0.07 -13.75 -22.69
N LEU A 285 -0.30 -13.62 -21.37
CA LEU A 285 0.29 -14.55 -20.38
C LEU A 285 -0.17 -15.99 -20.62
N CYS A 286 -1.41 -16.21 -21.06
CA CYS A 286 -1.87 -17.54 -21.46
C CYS A 286 -1.19 -18.06 -22.73
N ARG A 287 -0.85 -17.20 -23.71
CA ARG A 287 -0.02 -17.59 -24.87
C ARG A 287 1.38 -18.03 -24.45
N PHE A 288 1.98 -17.31 -23.52
CA PHE A 288 3.23 -17.72 -22.88
C PHE A 288 3.09 -19.13 -22.26
N MET A 289 2.07 -19.36 -21.42
CA MET A 289 1.84 -20.67 -20.79
C MET A 289 1.60 -21.78 -21.82
N SER A 290 0.86 -21.49 -22.88
CA SER A 290 0.61 -22.44 -23.97
C SER A 290 1.92 -22.87 -24.64
N ALA A 291 2.84 -21.96 -24.87
CA ALA A 291 4.17 -22.26 -25.41
C ALA A 291 5.01 -23.11 -24.42
N MET A 292 4.87 -22.85 -23.11
CA MET A 292 5.54 -23.66 -22.07
C MET A 292 5.03 -25.13 -22.10
N PHE A 293 3.71 -25.32 -22.25
CA PHE A 293 3.09 -26.66 -22.42
C PHE A 293 3.47 -27.33 -23.74
N ALA A 294 3.65 -26.51 -24.79
CA ALA A 294 4.17 -26.99 -26.10
C ALA A 294 5.70 -27.14 -26.09
N ARG A 295 6.32 -27.21 -24.88
CA ARG A 295 7.77 -27.45 -24.69
C ARG A 295 8.67 -26.44 -25.43
N GLY A 296 8.26 -25.18 -25.42
CA GLY A 296 8.99 -24.04 -25.97
C GLY A 296 8.54 -23.61 -27.39
N GLU A 297 7.55 -24.30 -28.00
CA GLU A 297 6.96 -23.87 -29.28
C GLU A 297 5.92 -22.76 -29.04
N GLY A 298 6.23 -21.56 -29.47
CA GLY A 298 5.29 -20.44 -29.49
C GLY A 298 4.44 -20.40 -30.76
N ALA A 299 3.47 -19.52 -30.79
CA ALA A 299 2.52 -19.39 -31.93
C ALA A 299 3.20 -19.02 -33.25
N ARG A 300 4.41 -18.42 -33.22
CA ARG A 300 5.11 -17.95 -34.42
C ARG A 300 6.59 -18.37 -34.48
N GLY A 301 7.01 -19.21 -33.56
CA GLY A 301 8.38 -19.72 -33.56
C GLY A 301 8.77 -20.34 -32.24
N HIS A 302 9.89 -21.02 -32.27
CA HIS A 302 10.47 -21.69 -31.14
C HIS A 302 11.18 -20.70 -30.22
N VAL A 303 10.96 -20.79 -28.91
CA VAL A 303 11.52 -19.89 -27.89
C VAL A 303 12.67 -20.54 -27.13
N LEU A 304 12.51 -21.79 -26.68
CA LEU A 304 13.51 -22.56 -25.94
C LEU A 304 13.42 -24.05 -26.24
N GLN A 305 14.57 -24.76 -26.23
CA GLN A 305 14.59 -26.20 -26.30
C GLN A 305 13.95 -26.85 -25.06
N PRO A 306 13.28 -28.01 -25.21
CA PRO A 306 12.64 -28.70 -24.10
C PRO A 306 13.59 -28.99 -22.92
N ALA A 307 14.86 -29.29 -23.20
CA ALA A 307 15.86 -29.56 -22.16
C ALA A 307 16.22 -28.32 -21.34
N SER A 308 16.24 -27.14 -21.97
CA SER A 308 16.46 -25.87 -21.26
C SER A 308 15.29 -25.52 -20.38
N LEU A 309 14.08 -25.73 -20.87
CA LEU A 309 12.85 -25.48 -20.11
C LEU A 309 12.77 -26.39 -18.87
N GLU A 310 13.04 -27.69 -19.02
CA GLU A 310 13.11 -28.60 -17.87
C GLU A 310 14.22 -28.24 -16.88
N ALA A 311 15.35 -27.67 -17.33
CA ALA A 311 16.39 -27.18 -16.45
C ALA A 311 15.94 -25.94 -15.66
N MET A 312 15.12 -25.07 -16.26
CA MET A 312 14.54 -23.90 -15.59
C MET A 312 13.54 -24.31 -14.48
N TRP A 313 12.82 -25.41 -14.69
CA TRP A 313 11.81 -25.92 -13.75
C TRP A 313 12.35 -26.86 -12.66
N LYS A 314 13.66 -26.87 -12.45
CA LYS A 314 14.31 -27.62 -11.35
C LYS A 314 14.76 -26.65 -10.27
N PRO A 315 14.47 -26.91 -8.97
CA PRO A 315 15.02 -26.10 -7.88
C PRO A 315 16.54 -26.05 -7.97
N GLN A 316 17.09 -24.82 -8.00
CA GLN A 316 18.54 -24.62 -8.04
C GLN A 316 19.10 -24.64 -6.62
N PHE A 317 20.32 -25.16 -6.43
CA PHE A 317 20.96 -25.30 -5.12
C PHE A 317 20.13 -26.06 -4.07
N ALA A 318 19.20 -26.89 -4.54
CA ALA A 318 18.36 -27.74 -3.69
C ALA A 318 19.16 -28.87 -3.05
N ARG A 319 18.73 -29.30 -1.87
CA ARG A 319 19.22 -30.56 -1.26
C ARG A 319 18.64 -31.75 -2.02
N ALA A 320 19.31 -32.88 -1.89
CA ALA A 320 18.78 -34.13 -2.48
C ALA A 320 17.38 -34.42 -1.89
N GLY A 321 16.37 -34.49 -2.75
CA GLY A 321 14.96 -34.72 -2.38
C GLY A 321 14.09 -33.47 -2.28
N ASP A 322 14.64 -32.26 -2.26
CA ASP A 322 13.86 -31.03 -2.29
C ASP A 322 13.17 -30.88 -3.65
N GLN A 323 11.84 -30.70 -3.64
CA GLN A 323 11.01 -30.50 -4.84
C GLN A 323 10.53 -29.05 -5.01
N THR A 324 10.78 -28.21 -4.04
CA THR A 324 10.33 -26.82 -4.01
C THR A 324 11.50 -25.85 -3.93
N GLY A 325 11.32 -24.61 -4.37
CA GLY A 325 12.32 -23.55 -4.33
C GLY A 325 12.33 -22.70 -5.60
N PHE A 326 13.45 -22.00 -5.85
CA PHE A 326 13.63 -21.25 -7.10
C PHE A 326 14.39 -22.10 -8.13
N GLY A 327 13.80 -22.20 -9.33
CA GLY A 327 14.46 -22.64 -10.55
C GLY A 327 15.28 -21.50 -11.17
N ILE A 328 15.35 -21.48 -12.50
CA ILE A 328 15.89 -20.34 -13.25
C ILE A 328 14.69 -19.46 -13.63
N GLY A 329 14.50 -18.37 -12.88
CA GLY A 329 13.38 -17.45 -13.02
C GLY A 329 12.05 -17.93 -12.39
N PHE A 330 11.79 -19.22 -12.33
CA PHE A 330 10.54 -19.76 -11.83
C PHE A 330 10.57 -20.09 -10.35
N ALA A 331 9.49 -19.77 -9.65
CA ALA A 331 9.15 -20.38 -8.38
C ALA A 331 8.55 -21.78 -8.64
N ILE A 332 8.97 -22.75 -7.85
CA ILE A 332 8.59 -24.15 -7.98
C ILE A 332 8.02 -24.61 -6.64
N ASP A 333 6.80 -25.15 -6.68
CA ASP A 333 6.11 -25.65 -5.50
C ASP A 333 5.19 -26.82 -5.88
N THR A 334 4.30 -27.23 -4.99
CA THR A 334 3.30 -28.27 -5.21
C THR A 334 1.90 -27.80 -4.81
N LEU A 335 0.91 -28.16 -5.60
CA LEU A 335 -0.52 -27.96 -5.32
C LEU A 335 -1.21 -29.34 -5.29
N ASP A 336 -1.62 -29.80 -4.10
CA ASP A 336 -2.29 -31.09 -3.90
C ASP A 336 -1.52 -32.28 -4.51
N GLY A 337 -0.18 -32.20 -4.51
CA GLY A 337 0.71 -33.23 -5.08
C GLY A 337 1.11 -33.01 -6.55
N HIS A 338 0.51 -32.03 -7.24
CA HIS A 338 0.91 -31.64 -8.60
C HIS A 338 2.03 -30.60 -8.54
N ARG A 339 3.06 -30.75 -9.37
CA ARG A 339 4.14 -29.75 -9.50
C ARG A 339 3.57 -28.43 -10.03
N THR A 340 3.86 -27.34 -9.33
CA THR A 340 3.58 -26.00 -9.82
C THR A 340 4.85 -25.29 -10.28
N VAL A 341 4.77 -24.52 -11.35
CA VAL A 341 5.79 -23.58 -11.80
C VAL A 341 5.14 -22.27 -12.18
N GLY A 342 5.73 -21.14 -11.76
CA GLY A 342 5.15 -19.84 -12.02
C GLY A 342 5.90 -18.70 -11.34
N HIS A 343 5.28 -17.56 -11.25
CA HIS A 343 5.78 -16.42 -10.48
C HIS A 343 4.66 -15.46 -10.14
N GLY A 344 4.60 -15.01 -8.89
CA GLY A 344 3.78 -13.89 -8.49
C GLY A 344 4.40 -12.56 -8.92
N GLY A 345 3.58 -11.52 -9.07
CA GLY A 345 4.04 -10.18 -9.40
C GLY A 345 3.42 -9.14 -8.50
N ALA A 346 4.24 -8.23 -7.98
CA ALA A 346 3.81 -7.04 -7.26
C ALA A 346 4.53 -5.83 -7.83
N ILE A 347 3.78 -4.79 -8.14
CA ILE A 347 4.30 -3.49 -8.54
C ILE A 347 3.23 -2.44 -8.27
N TYR A 348 3.63 -1.22 -7.99
CA TYR A 348 2.72 -0.12 -7.68
C TYR A 348 1.36 -0.22 -8.36
N GLY A 349 0.33 -0.48 -7.55
CA GLY A 349 -1.05 -0.57 -7.97
C GLY A 349 -1.49 -1.89 -8.59
N PHE A 350 -0.62 -2.91 -8.66
CA PHE A 350 -0.96 -4.20 -9.29
C PHE A 350 -0.42 -5.38 -8.51
N ALA A 351 -1.24 -6.43 -8.41
CA ALA A 351 -0.84 -7.74 -7.93
C ALA A 351 -1.23 -8.80 -8.96
N THR A 352 -0.29 -9.70 -9.28
CA THR A 352 -0.39 -10.69 -10.36
C THR A 352 -0.06 -12.07 -9.84
N GLU A 353 -0.71 -13.09 -10.41
CA GLU A 353 -0.27 -14.48 -10.30
C GLU A 353 -0.28 -15.14 -11.69
N ALA A 354 0.83 -15.76 -12.07
CA ALA A 354 0.98 -16.58 -13.25
C ALA A 354 1.43 -17.97 -12.81
N LEU A 355 0.50 -18.93 -12.77
CA LEU A 355 0.70 -20.25 -12.17
C LEU A 355 0.33 -21.37 -13.14
N MET A 356 1.21 -22.37 -13.26
CA MET A 356 1.06 -23.51 -14.15
C MET A 356 1.21 -24.84 -13.41
N LEU A 357 0.47 -25.86 -13.88
CA LEU A 357 0.71 -27.28 -13.63
C LEU A 357 1.24 -27.87 -14.94
N PRO A 358 2.57 -27.89 -15.17
CA PRO A 358 3.13 -28.23 -16.47
C PRO A 358 2.87 -29.69 -16.87
N ASP A 359 2.83 -30.59 -15.90
CA ASP A 359 2.60 -32.03 -16.14
C ASP A 359 1.13 -32.29 -16.53
N ASP A 360 0.21 -31.43 -16.05
CA ASP A 360 -1.23 -31.48 -16.39
C ASP A 360 -1.61 -30.57 -17.56
N GLN A 361 -0.70 -29.68 -17.97
CA GLN A 361 -0.92 -28.65 -19.01
C GLN A 361 -2.09 -27.71 -18.65
N LEU A 362 -2.21 -27.36 -17.37
CA LEU A 362 -3.17 -26.38 -16.86
C LEU A 362 -2.44 -25.11 -16.43
N GLY A 363 -3.03 -23.96 -16.71
CA GLY A 363 -2.46 -22.68 -16.32
C GLY A 363 -3.52 -21.62 -16.03
N VAL A 364 -3.13 -20.65 -15.20
CA VAL A 364 -3.95 -19.50 -14.86
C VAL A 364 -3.10 -18.25 -14.79
N ALA A 365 -3.58 -17.18 -15.40
CA ALA A 365 -3.07 -15.82 -15.27
C ALA A 365 -4.15 -14.94 -14.66
N ILE A 366 -3.85 -14.24 -13.58
CA ILE A 366 -4.77 -13.33 -12.90
C ILE A 366 -4.04 -12.07 -12.46
N VAL A 367 -4.66 -10.91 -12.67
CA VAL A 367 -4.13 -9.59 -12.26
C VAL A 367 -5.25 -8.78 -11.61
N THR A 368 -4.93 -8.05 -10.54
CA THR A 368 -5.80 -7.01 -9.96
C THR A 368 -5.14 -5.65 -10.00
N THR A 369 -5.95 -4.58 -10.03
CA THR A 369 -5.50 -3.18 -9.98
C THR A 369 -5.33 -2.65 -8.55
N LEU A 370 -4.99 -3.51 -7.62
CA LEU A 370 -4.71 -3.13 -6.23
C LEU A 370 -3.37 -3.69 -5.77
N ASP A 371 -2.52 -2.82 -5.22
CA ASP A 371 -1.22 -3.19 -4.68
C ASP A 371 -1.32 -4.13 -3.48
N ALA A 372 -0.29 -4.97 -3.30
CA ALA A 372 -0.16 -5.92 -2.18
C ALA A 372 -1.32 -6.93 -2.02
N ALA A 373 -2.17 -7.11 -3.05
CA ALA A 373 -3.28 -8.08 -3.03
C ALA A 373 -2.87 -9.48 -3.55
N ASN A 374 -1.59 -9.83 -3.50
CA ASN A 374 -1.05 -11.09 -4.03
C ASN A 374 -1.68 -12.33 -3.40
N VAL A 375 -2.01 -12.29 -2.12
CA VAL A 375 -2.68 -13.44 -1.46
C VAL A 375 -4.05 -13.70 -2.08
N VAL A 376 -4.76 -12.67 -2.52
CA VAL A 376 -6.06 -12.84 -3.19
C VAL A 376 -5.88 -13.45 -4.58
N THR A 377 -4.93 -12.93 -5.38
CA THR A 377 -4.67 -13.48 -6.72
C THR A 377 -4.15 -14.91 -6.66
N SER A 378 -3.25 -15.24 -5.73
CA SER A 378 -2.73 -16.62 -5.56
C SER A 378 -3.84 -17.58 -5.11
N ARG A 379 -4.69 -17.22 -4.15
CA ARG A 379 -5.82 -18.05 -3.70
C ARG A 379 -6.79 -18.34 -4.84
N ILE A 380 -7.14 -17.33 -5.65
CA ILE A 380 -8.05 -17.50 -6.79
C ILE A 380 -7.38 -18.38 -7.85
N ALA A 381 -6.08 -18.19 -8.12
CA ALA A 381 -5.31 -19.01 -9.06
C ALA A 381 -5.27 -20.49 -8.66
N GLU A 382 -4.96 -20.77 -7.39
CA GLU A 382 -5.00 -22.14 -6.88
C GLU A 382 -6.40 -22.76 -6.94
N ALA A 383 -7.44 -21.98 -6.60
CA ALA A 383 -8.83 -22.46 -6.70
C ALA A 383 -9.22 -22.74 -8.14
N ALA A 384 -8.76 -21.94 -9.11
CA ALA A 384 -8.97 -22.18 -10.53
C ALA A 384 -8.34 -23.49 -10.98
N LEU A 385 -7.08 -23.75 -10.63
CA LEU A 385 -6.40 -24.99 -10.98
C LEU A 385 -7.06 -26.22 -10.33
N ARG A 386 -7.43 -26.14 -9.04
CA ARG A 386 -8.19 -27.20 -8.34
C ARG A 386 -9.54 -27.47 -9.02
N ALA A 387 -10.23 -26.41 -9.44
CA ALA A 387 -11.52 -26.54 -10.12
C ALA A 387 -11.37 -27.20 -11.51
N MET A 388 -10.33 -26.84 -12.27
CA MET A 388 -10.02 -27.45 -13.56
C MET A 388 -9.64 -28.93 -13.41
N LEU A 389 -8.79 -29.29 -12.44
CA LEU A 389 -8.47 -30.69 -12.12
C LEU A 389 -9.73 -31.47 -11.73
N ALA A 390 -10.55 -30.93 -10.85
CA ALA A 390 -11.79 -31.58 -10.40
C ALA A 390 -12.76 -31.81 -11.59
N SER A 391 -12.94 -30.80 -12.46
CA SER A 391 -13.76 -30.92 -13.66
C SER A 391 -13.25 -32.03 -14.61
N ARG A 392 -11.93 -32.08 -14.86
CA ARG A 392 -11.28 -33.08 -15.71
C ARG A 392 -11.43 -34.51 -15.15
N GLU A 393 -11.41 -34.65 -13.84
CA GLU A 393 -11.57 -35.92 -13.14
C GLU A 393 -13.02 -36.24 -12.77
N HIS A 394 -13.97 -35.46 -13.24
CA HIS A 394 -15.41 -35.59 -12.92
C HIS A 394 -15.69 -35.62 -11.40
N ARG A 395 -14.89 -34.88 -10.61
CA ARG A 395 -15.09 -34.68 -9.19
C ARG A 395 -15.83 -33.37 -8.91
N ALA A 396 -16.44 -33.27 -7.73
CA ALA A 396 -17.01 -31.99 -7.28
C ALA A 396 -15.90 -30.93 -7.11
N ILE A 397 -16.17 -29.72 -7.59
CA ILE A 397 -15.28 -28.56 -7.39
C ILE A 397 -15.21 -28.28 -5.88
N PRO A 398 -14.00 -28.12 -5.29
CA PRO A 398 -13.84 -27.83 -3.88
C PRO A 398 -14.56 -26.52 -3.46
N ALA A 399 -15.18 -26.53 -2.30
CA ALA A 399 -15.85 -25.35 -1.79
C ALA A 399 -14.84 -24.23 -1.48
N TRP A 400 -15.21 -22.99 -1.80
CA TRP A 400 -14.46 -21.80 -1.40
C TRP A 400 -14.62 -21.56 0.09
N GLU A 401 -13.54 -21.36 0.81
CA GLU A 401 -13.57 -21.02 2.23
C GLU A 401 -13.94 -19.55 2.42
N THR A 402 -15.07 -19.32 3.09
CA THR A 402 -15.57 -17.99 3.44
C THR A 402 -15.45 -17.73 4.94
N THR A 403 -15.39 -16.47 5.31
CA THR A 403 -15.34 -15.99 6.69
C THR A 403 -16.37 -14.89 6.90
N ASP A 404 -16.80 -14.70 8.14
CA ASP A 404 -17.72 -13.65 8.55
C ASP A 404 -16.99 -12.56 9.37
N PRO A 405 -17.45 -11.30 9.37
CA PRO A 405 -16.92 -10.25 10.23
C PRO A 405 -17.01 -10.63 11.71
N VAL A 406 -16.03 -10.22 12.51
CA VAL A 406 -16.11 -10.37 13.98
C VAL A 406 -17.11 -9.34 14.51
N PRO A 407 -18.16 -9.75 15.26
CA PRO A 407 -19.11 -8.82 15.84
C PRO A 407 -18.41 -7.76 16.72
N PRO A 408 -18.85 -6.48 16.68
CA PRO A 408 -18.19 -5.38 17.42
C PRO A 408 -17.98 -5.65 18.91
N ALA A 409 -18.95 -6.27 19.59
CA ALA A 409 -18.84 -6.62 21.00
C ALA A 409 -17.74 -7.66 21.26
N ASP A 410 -17.61 -8.66 20.38
CA ASP A 410 -16.55 -9.67 20.46
C ASP A 410 -15.18 -9.06 20.10
N ALA A 411 -15.11 -8.23 19.07
CA ALA A 411 -13.89 -7.56 18.66
C ALA A 411 -13.35 -6.67 19.80
N SER A 412 -14.22 -5.88 20.43
CA SER A 412 -13.85 -5.05 21.59
C SER A 412 -13.35 -5.90 22.78
N ARG A 413 -14.01 -7.03 23.07
CA ARG A 413 -13.60 -7.95 24.12
C ARG A 413 -12.28 -8.65 23.83
N LEU A 414 -12.02 -9.00 22.56
CA LEU A 414 -10.81 -9.67 22.12
C LEU A 414 -9.61 -8.71 21.97
N ALA A 415 -9.84 -7.43 21.75
CA ALA A 415 -8.77 -6.45 21.67
C ALA A 415 -7.88 -6.47 22.92
N GLY A 416 -6.57 -6.32 22.73
CA GLY A 416 -5.54 -6.32 23.77
C GLY A 416 -4.30 -7.11 23.40
N ARG A 417 -3.39 -7.19 24.36
CA ARG A 417 -2.10 -7.84 24.20
C ARG A 417 -2.14 -9.28 24.69
N TYR A 418 -1.62 -10.19 23.89
CA TYR A 418 -1.52 -11.63 24.20
C TYR A 418 -0.05 -12.04 24.13
N VAL A 419 0.45 -12.81 25.09
CA VAL A 419 1.85 -13.19 25.18
C VAL A 419 2.07 -14.69 25.27
N SER A 420 3.17 -15.16 24.69
CA SER A 420 3.66 -16.54 24.75
C SER A 420 5.20 -16.54 24.81
N GLY A 421 5.78 -16.60 26.01
CA GLY A 421 7.21 -16.39 26.22
C GLY A 421 7.63 -14.98 25.74
N ASN A 422 8.57 -14.92 24.82
CA ASN A 422 9.06 -13.64 24.24
C ASN A 422 8.23 -13.15 23.05
N ALA A 423 7.23 -13.91 22.58
CA ALA A 423 6.38 -13.52 21.48
C ALA A 423 5.10 -12.84 21.98
N ALA A 424 4.62 -11.86 21.24
CA ALA A 424 3.35 -11.22 21.53
C ALA A 424 2.51 -11.04 20.26
N LEU A 425 1.19 -11.05 20.45
CA LEU A 425 0.19 -10.62 19.47
C LEU A 425 -0.53 -9.41 20.04
N GLU A 426 -0.64 -8.35 19.29
CA GLU A 426 -1.45 -7.18 19.63
C GLU A 426 -2.73 -7.24 18.79
N LEU A 427 -3.89 -7.37 19.41
CA LEU A 427 -5.19 -7.33 18.75
C LEU A 427 -5.80 -5.95 18.97
N THR A 428 -6.10 -5.26 17.86
CA THR A 428 -6.69 -3.91 17.87
C THR A 428 -8.08 -3.96 17.24
N TYR A 429 -9.08 -3.46 17.96
CA TYR A 429 -10.38 -3.21 17.40
C TYR A 429 -10.38 -1.83 16.72
N ILE A 430 -10.66 -1.79 15.42
CA ILE A 430 -10.76 -0.59 14.62
C ILE A 430 -12.24 -0.40 14.28
N THR A 431 -12.85 0.66 14.82
CA THR A 431 -14.20 1.06 14.44
C THR A 431 -14.18 1.57 13.00
N ALA A 432 -15.22 1.23 12.23
CA ALA A 432 -15.36 1.78 10.88
C ALA A 432 -15.47 3.30 10.94
N PRO A 433 -14.77 4.03 10.07
CA PRO A 433 -14.95 5.47 9.95
C PRO A 433 -16.39 5.79 9.54
N SER A 434 -16.94 6.88 10.09
CA SER A 434 -18.34 7.30 9.88
C SER A 434 -18.70 7.65 8.44
N ASP A 435 -17.73 7.79 7.56
CA ASP A 435 -17.81 8.30 6.20
C ASP A 435 -17.17 7.41 5.12
N THR A 436 -16.77 6.19 5.46
CA THR A 436 -16.33 5.20 4.47
C THR A 436 -17.46 4.22 4.12
N PRO A 437 -17.48 3.70 2.85
CA PRO A 437 -18.45 2.67 2.45
C PRO A 437 -18.34 1.36 3.25
N SER A 438 -17.23 1.13 3.93
CA SER A 438 -17.04 0.00 4.85
C SER A 438 -17.63 0.35 6.20
N THR A 439 -18.83 -0.10 6.47
CA THR A 439 -19.53 0.07 7.75
C THR A 439 -19.10 -0.95 8.82
N GLU A 440 -18.16 -1.83 8.51
CA GLU A 440 -17.78 -2.93 9.38
C GLU A 440 -16.53 -2.59 10.19
N ALA A 441 -16.69 -2.73 11.51
CA ALA A 441 -15.57 -2.67 12.43
C ALA A 441 -14.65 -3.88 12.24
N GLN A 442 -13.33 -3.66 12.32
CA GLN A 442 -12.32 -4.68 12.06
C GLN A 442 -11.58 -5.08 13.34
N LEU A 443 -11.35 -6.37 13.51
CA LEU A 443 -10.38 -6.88 14.49
C LEU A 443 -9.07 -7.18 13.76
N VAL A 444 -8.04 -6.38 14.03
CA VAL A 444 -6.74 -6.51 13.38
C VAL A 444 -5.71 -7.02 14.37
N PHE A 445 -4.81 -7.90 13.92
CA PHE A 445 -3.69 -8.36 14.73
C PHE A 445 -2.33 -7.97 14.13
N GLN A 446 -1.34 -7.76 15.00
CA GLN A 446 0.06 -7.58 14.66
C GLN A 446 0.92 -8.48 15.53
N SER A 447 1.91 -9.15 14.95
CA SER A 447 2.89 -9.95 15.68
C SER A 447 4.10 -9.12 16.08
N SER A 448 4.62 -9.32 17.30
CA SER A 448 5.89 -8.72 17.73
C SER A 448 7.13 -9.28 17.00
N ALA A 449 6.98 -10.36 16.26
CA ALA A 449 8.04 -10.86 15.37
C ALA A 449 8.13 -10.07 14.05
N GLY A 450 7.21 -9.13 13.83
CA GLY A 450 7.06 -8.41 12.58
C GLY A 450 6.13 -9.11 11.59
N GLY A 451 6.20 -8.70 10.34
CA GLY A 451 5.33 -9.15 9.25
C GLY A 451 4.20 -8.15 8.97
N MET A 452 3.31 -8.51 8.06
CA MET A 452 2.15 -7.69 7.73
C MET A 452 1.05 -7.86 8.79
N ARG A 453 0.45 -6.75 9.23
CA ARG A 453 -0.77 -6.82 10.04
C ARG A 453 -1.88 -7.55 9.26
N GLY A 454 -2.84 -8.12 9.97
CA GLY A 454 -3.92 -8.85 9.32
C GLY A 454 -5.27 -8.64 9.99
N GLU A 455 -6.35 -8.60 9.20
CA GLU A 455 -7.72 -8.64 9.71
C GLU A 455 -8.08 -10.07 10.10
N LEU A 456 -8.65 -10.21 11.28
CA LEU A 456 -9.21 -11.45 11.80
C LEU A 456 -10.72 -11.47 11.57
N ARG A 457 -11.21 -12.53 10.94
CA ARG A 457 -12.61 -12.78 10.66
C ARG A 457 -13.02 -14.11 11.30
N LEU A 458 -14.29 -14.45 11.34
CA LEU A 458 -14.80 -15.67 11.94
C LEU A 458 -15.05 -16.77 10.91
N ARG A 459 -14.68 -18.00 11.30
CA ARG A 459 -15.18 -19.23 10.71
C ARG A 459 -15.65 -20.14 11.83
N GLY A 460 -16.94 -20.13 12.08
CA GLY A 460 -17.46 -20.70 13.33
C GLY A 460 -16.85 -20.00 14.54
N ASP A 461 -16.24 -20.76 15.47
CA ASP A 461 -15.60 -20.22 16.67
C ASP A 461 -14.12 -19.82 16.50
N THR A 462 -13.55 -20.06 15.33
CA THR A 462 -12.13 -19.80 15.04
C THR A 462 -11.98 -18.44 14.38
N LEU A 463 -11.02 -17.64 14.88
CA LEU A 463 -10.56 -16.44 14.18
C LEU A 463 -9.60 -16.88 13.05
N VAL A 464 -9.85 -16.40 11.86
CA VAL A 464 -9.05 -16.68 10.66
C VAL A 464 -8.59 -15.35 10.08
N ARG A 465 -7.32 -15.24 9.77
CA ARG A 465 -6.84 -14.11 8.97
C ARG A 465 -7.45 -14.21 7.57
N ASP A 466 -8.18 -13.18 7.14
CA ASP A 466 -8.75 -13.11 5.80
C ASP A 466 -8.89 -11.65 5.37
N ASP A 467 -7.84 -11.14 4.73
CA ASP A 467 -7.75 -9.78 4.21
C ASP A 467 -7.00 -9.73 2.86
N ARG A 468 -6.66 -8.52 2.41
CA ARG A 468 -5.88 -8.29 1.19
C ARG A 468 -4.46 -8.82 1.30
N LEU A 469 -3.89 -8.78 2.53
CA LEU A 469 -2.47 -9.07 2.81
C LEU A 469 -2.23 -10.51 3.25
N GLY A 470 -3.28 -11.24 3.63
CA GLY A 470 -3.08 -12.59 4.15
C GLY A 470 -4.35 -13.41 4.28
N PHE A 471 -4.16 -14.73 4.28
CA PHE A 471 -5.21 -15.72 4.52
C PHE A 471 -4.67 -16.93 5.26
N GLY A 472 -5.52 -17.54 6.08
CA GLY A 472 -5.32 -18.89 6.61
C GLY A 472 -4.71 -18.99 8.00
N THR A 473 -4.03 -17.94 8.53
CA THR A 473 -3.61 -17.98 9.96
C THR A 473 -4.84 -18.12 10.85
N ARG A 474 -4.84 -19.17 11.68
CA ARG A 474 -5.97 -19.52 12.55
C ARG A 474 -5.61 -19.30 14.00
N LEU A 475 -6.49 -18.60 14.75
CA LEU A 475 -6.39 -18.42 16.19
C LEU A 475 -7.64 -19.03 16.84
N VAL A 476 -7.44 -20.16 17.52
CA VAL A 476 -8.51 -20.85 18.26
C VAL A 476 -8.64 -20.20 19.63
N ARG A 477 -9.88 -19.87 20.01
CA ARG A 477 -10.18 -19.15 21.26
C ARG A 477 -10.44 -20.12 22.41
N HIS A 478 -9.82 -19.87 23.58
CA HIS A 478 -10.07 -20.56 24.83
C HIS A 478 -10.12 -19.55 25.97
N GLY A 479 -11.27 -18.88 26.18
CA GLY A 479 -11.40 -17.77 27.14
C GLY A 479 -10.43 -16.62 26.76
N ASP A 480 -9.51 -16.27 27.68
CA ASP A 480 -8.48 -15.26 27.51
C ASP A 480 -7.20 -15.80 26.83
N THR A 481 -7.27 -16.98 26.22
CA THR A 481 -6.13 -17.59 25.51
C THR A 481 -6.46 -17.74 24.04
N LEU A 482 -5.49 -17.42 23.19
CA LEU A 482 -5.48 -17.70 21.75
C LEU A 482 -4.44 -18.76 21.45
N VAL A 483 -4.79 -19.76 20.65
CA VAL A 483 -3.87 -20.81 20.21
C VAL A 483 -3.67 -20.71 18.69
N THR A 484 -2.42 -20.59 18.26
CA THR A 484 -2.04 -20.58 16.85
C THR A 484 -0.72 -21.34 16.69
N GLU A 485 -0.60 -22.14 15.63
CA GLU A 485 0.60 -22.95 15.33
C GLU A 485 1.14 -23.74 16.53
N GLY A 486 0.22 -24.29 17.34
CA GLY A 486 0.57 -25.04 18.57
C GLY A 486 1.04 -24.19 19.75
N ARG A 487 1.15 -22.87 19.62
CA ARG A 487 1.55 -21.94 20.69
C ARG A 487 0.32 -21.32 21.36
N ARG A 488 0.42 -21.18 22.69
CA ARG A 488 -0.63 -20.55 23.53
C ARG A 488 -0.23 -19.13 23.87
N PHE A 489 -1.09 -18.17 23.52
CA PHE A 489 -0.93 -16.75 23.83
C PHE A 489 -2.02 -16.36 24.84
N VAL A 490 -1.59 -15.92 26.01
CA VAL A 490 -2.50 -15.52 27.12
C VAL A 490 -2.67 -14.01 27.13
N LYS A 491 -3.89 -13.54 27.26
CA LYS A 491 -4.20 -12.11 27.38
C LYS A 491 -3.56 -11.53 28.64
N VAL A 492 -2.91 -10.40 28.52
CA VAL A 492 -2.24 -9.71 29.64
C VAL A 492 -2.65 -8.24 29.68
N ALA A 493 -2.51 -7.61 30.85
CA ALA A 493 -2.63 -6.17 30.95
C ALA A 493 -1.59 -5.50 30.02
N SER A 494 -1.98 -4.42 29.36
CA SER A 494 -1.07 -3.60 28.53
C SER A 494 -0.72 -2.30 29.28
N PRO A 495 0.26 -2.35 30.18
CA PRO A 495 0.66 -1.14 30.90
C PRO A 495 1.24 -0.10 29.95
N LYS A 496 1.22 1.16 30.38
CA LYS A 496 1.87 2.24 29.63
C LYS A 496 3.33 1.86 29.33
N PRO A 497 3.76 1.89 28.07
CA PRO A 497 5.17 1.70 27.73
C PRO A 497 6.04 2.80 28.36
N ALA A 498 7.25 2.44 28.75
CA ALA A 498 8.25 3.43 29.17
C ALA A 498 8.62 4.33 27.98
N PRO A 499 8.90 5.62 28.20
CA PRO A 499 9.43 6.47 27.16
C PRO A 499 10.73 5.88 26.59
N PRO A 500 10.96 6.00 25.26
CA PRO A 500 12.21 5.55 24.65
C PRO A 500 13.40 6.39 25.14
N SER A 501 14.61 5.82 24.98
CA SER A 501 15.82 6.63 25.17
C SER A 501 15.87 7.80 24.17
N ALA A 502 16.51 8.91 24.57
CA ALA A 502 16.68 10.07 23.69
C ALA A 502 17.35 9.73 22.35
N THR A 503 18.24 8.74 22.34
CA THR A 503 18.89 8.24 21.12
C THR A 503 17.87 7.62 20.16
N LEU A 504 16.99 6.76 20.64
CA LEU A 504 15.96 6.14 19.79
C LEU A 504 14.91 7.15 19.33
N GLN A 505 14.48 8.05 20.23
CA GLN A 505 13.49 9.07 19.92
C GLN A 505 13.90 9.97 18.74
N LYS A 506 15.19 10.33 18.63
CA LYS A 506 15.73 11.11 17.49
C LYS A 506 15.56 10.40 16.14
N LEU A 507 15.60 9.06 16.13
CA LEU A 507 15.54 8.25 14.92
C LEU A 507 14.09 7.97 14.47
N VAL A 508 13.12 8.08 15.36
CA VAL A 508 11.69 7.91 15.03
C VAL A 508 11.26 9.01 14.06
N GLY A 509 10.52 8.62 13.00
CA GLY A 509 10.03 9.56 12.00
C GLY A 509 9.60 8.88 10.71
N GLU A 510 9.29 9.72 9.73
CA GLU A 510 8.93 9.32 8.38
C GLU A 510 10.08 9.59 7.42
N TYR A 511 10.28 8.67 6.47
CA TYR A 511 11.36 8.73 5.49
C TYR A 511 10.84 8.34 4.11
N GLY A 512 11.49 8.79 3.04
CA GLY A 512 11.13 8.46 1.67
C GLY A 512 10.20 9.48 1.00
N TRP A 513 9.19 9.02 0.29
CA TRP A 513 8.38 9.81 -0.65
C TRP A 513 6.88 9.65 -0.35
N ASP A 514 6.06 10.54 -0.91
CA ASP A 514 4.60 10.52 -0.70
C ASP A 514 3.94 9.22 -1.21
N HIS A 515 4.51 8.63 -2.27
CA HIS A 515 4.00 7.39 -2.83
C HIS A 515 4.43 6.14 -2.06
N ASP A 516 5.48 6.23 -1.23
CA ASP A 516 5.96 5.12 -0.40
C ASP A 516 6.74 5.65 0.82
N VAL A 517 6.08 5.64 1.96
CA VAL A 517 6.63 6.16 3.21
C VAL A 517 7.21 5.03 4.04
N LEU A 518 8.49 5.13 4.36
CA LEU A 518 9.13 4.30 5.37
C LEU A 518 8.95 4.95 6.76
N TYR A 519 8.21 4.28 7.63
CA TYR A 519 8.08 4.70 9.03
C TYR A 519 9.13 3.98 9.88
N ILE A 520 9.94 4.77 10.60
CA ILE A 520 10.73 4.26 11.73
C ILE A 520 9.95 4.61 12.97
N LEU A 521 9.45 3.60 13.65
CA LEU A 521 8.67 3.73 14.87
C LEU A 521 9.40 3.07 16.04
N GLU A 522 9.09 3.47 17.25
CA GLU A 522 9.63 2.83 18.46
C GLU A 522 8.55 1.91 19.05
N GLU A 523 8.92 0.69 19.39
CA GLU A 523 8.06 -0.27 20.07
C GLU A 523 8.77 -0.83 21.33
N ARG A 524 8.30 -0.36 22.52
CA ARG A 524 8.75 -0.85 23.83
C ARG A 524 10.28 -0.96 23.98
N GLY A 525 11.00 0.09 23.56
CA GLY A 525 12.46 0.24 23.74
C GLY A 525 13.30 -0.23 22.57
N HIS A 526 12.71 -0.64 21.43
CA HIS A 526 13.44 -0.93 20.19
C HIS A 526 12.80 -0.24 18.97
N LEU A 527 13.57 -0.13 17.88
CA LEU A 527 13.03 0.42 16.64
C LEU A 527 12.43 -0.68 15.77
N GLU A 528 11.38 -0.31 15.07
CA GLU A 528 10.79 -1.09 13.99
C GLU A 528 10.72 -0.24 12.71
N ALA A 529 10.90 -0.90 11.57
CA ALA A 529 10.68 -0.32 10.26
C ALA A 529 9.37 -0.84 9.67
N LEU A 530 8.47 0.06 9.27
CA LEU A 530 7.30 -0.25 8.45
C LEU A 530 7.59 0.30 7.05
N ILE A 531 7.87 -0.58 6.10
CA ILE A 531 8.27 -0.25 4.72
C ILE A 531 7.25 -0.81 3.72
N GLU A 532 7.16 -0.18 2.55
CA GLU A 532 6.19 -0.54 1.51
C GLU A 532 4.76 -0.65 2.09
N TRP A 533 4.40 0.31 2.96
CA TRP A 533 3.11 0.45 3.65
C TRP A 533 2.71 -0.70 4.59
N PHE A 534 3.21 -1.93 4.40
CA PHE A 534 2.65 -3.12 5.06
C PHE A 534 3.67 -3.99 5.79
N PHE A 535 4.96 -3.93 5.42
CA PHE A 535 5.98 -4.82 5.96
C PHE A 535 6.63 -4.21 7.21
N GLN A 536 6.15 -4.58 8.38
CA GLN A 536 6.71 -4.16 9.66
C GLN A 536 7.76 -5.17 10.13
N SER A 537 8.92 -4.69 10.56
CA SER A 537 10.04 -5.53 11.01
C SER A 537 10.74 -4.92 12.21
N PRO A 538 10.96 -5.68 13.29
CA PRO A 538 11.81 -5.23 14.39
C PRO A 538 13.26 -5.13 13.92
N LEU A 539 13.93 -4.02 14.26
CA LEU A 539 15.31 -3.77 13.84
C LEU A 539 16.28 -4.17 14.94
N THR A 540 17.29 -4.98 14.60
CA THR A 540 18.39 -5.33 15.52
C THR A 540 19.44 -4.24 15.53
N ARG A 541 19.67 -3.59 16.70
CA ARG A 541 20.67 -2.53 16.87
C ARG A 541 22.09 -3.09 16.75
N LYS A 542 22.94 -2.44 15.96
CA LYS A 542 24.39 -2.72 15.85
C LYS A 542 25.23 -1.61 16.46
N THR A 543 24.84 -0.35 16.21
CA THR A 543 25.42 0.86 16.79
C THR A 543 24.29 1.84 17.13
N ASP A 544 24.63 3.07 17.53
CA ASP A 544 23.63 4.11 17.79
C ASP A 544 22.92 4.61 16.51
N SER A 545 23.51 4.41 15.34
CA SER A 545 23.01 4.87 14.04
C SER A 545 22.82 3.75 13.01
N THR A 546 23.14 2.50 13.36
CA THR A 546 23.06 1.37 12.42
C THR A 546 22.27 0.23 13.04
N PHE A 547 21.33 -0.27 12.28
CA PHE A 547 20.44 -1.39 12.61
C PHE A 547 20.44 -2.39 11.45
N VAL A 548 19.81 -3.56 11.64
CA VAL A 548 19.73 -4.61 10.62
C VAL A 548 18.33 -5.20 10.64
N PHE A 549 17.76 -5.41 9.47
CA PHE A 549 16.52 -6.18 9.31
C PHE A 549 16.70 -7.63 9.75
N PRO A 550 15.68 -8.28 10.29
CA PRO A 550 15.75 -9.71 10.59
C PRO A 550 15.94 -10.54 9.32
N ALA A 551 16.57 -11.69 9.45
CA ALA A 551 16.59 -12.70 8.40
C ALA A 551 15.16 -13.13 8.05
N ALA A 552 14.94 -13.50 6.78
CA ALA A 552 13.63 -13.88 6.23
C ALA A 552 12.56 -12.75 6.24
N SER A 553 12.93 -11.49 6.50
CA SER A 553 12.09 -10.33 6.21
C SER A 553 12.17 -9.93 4.73
N LEU A 554 11.36 -8.96 4.31
CA LEU A 554 11.39 -8.46 2.93
C LEU A 554 12.78 -7.95 2.52
N TYR A 555 13.50 -7.27 3.44
CA TYR A 555 14.87 -6.75 3.27
C TYR A 555 15.90 -7.60 4.03
N ASP A 556 15.68 -8.87 4.11
CA ASP A 556 16.48 -9.96 4.68
C ASP A 556 17.94 -9.59 5.00
N ALA A 557 18.23 -9.39 6.29
CA ALA A 557 19.54 -9.04 6.86
C ALA A 557 20.21 -7.77 6.29
N GLU A 558 19.49 -6.91 5.57
CA GLU A 558 20.05 -5.64 5.08
C GLU A 558 20.23 -4.61 6.19
N PRO A 559 21.31 -3.80 6.14
CA PRO A 559 21.52 -2.74 7.13
C PRO A 559 20.59 -1.55 6.90
N VAL A 560 20.16 -0.94 8.02
CA VAL A 560 19.52 0.37 8.08
C VAL A 560 20.50 1.32 8.74
N SER A 561 20.96 2.35 8.01
CA SER A 561 21.98 3.28 8.49
C SER A 561 21.49 4.71 8.44
N PHE A 562 21.39 5.37 9.60
CA PHE A 562 20.96 6.76 9.70
C PHE A 562 22.10 7.72 9.39
N SER A 563 21.78 8.81 8.68
CA SER A 563 22.67 9.92 8.35
C SER A 563 22.23 11.17 9.09
N PHE A 564 23.21 12.00 9.46
CA PHE A 564 22.98 13.22 10.24
C PHE A 564 23.54 14.43 9.47
N ASP A 565 22.90 15.55 9.63
CA ASP A 565 23.39 16.84 9.13
C ASP A 565 24.50 17.42 10.04
N SER A 566 25.01 18.61 9.68
CA SER A 566 26.05 19.30 10.41
C SER A 566 25.66 19.75 11.84
N GLN A 567 24.34 19.74 12.14
CA GLN A 567 23.79 20.11 13.46
C GLN A 567 23.46 18.88 14.32
N GLY A 568 23.69 17.66 13.78
CA GLY A 568 23.39 16.40 14.44
C GLY A 568 21.93 15.98 14.39
N ALA A 569 21.11 16.63 13.53
CA ALA A 569 19.76 16.19 13.24
C ALA A 569 19.78 15.10 12.15
N VAL A 570 18.82 14.15 12.19
CA VAL A 570 18.72 13.08 11.20
C VAL A 570 18.29 13.67 9.86
N SER A 571 19.11 13.52 8.82
CA SER A 571 18.81 13.97 7.44
C SER A 571 18.11 12.91 6.60
N GLY A 572 18.28 11.64 6.95
CA GLY A 572 17.70 10.50 6.26
C GLY A 572 18.33 9.19 6.70
N LEU A 573 18.00 8.11 5.99
CA LEU A 573 18.61 6.80 6.23
C LEU A 573 18.81 6.04 4.91
N HIS A 574 19.65 5.02 4.98
CA HIS A 574 19.80 4.04 3.90
C HIS A 574 19.24 2.69 4.34
N VAL A 575 18.47 2.03 3.48
CA VAL A 575 18.20 0.60 3.53
C VAL A 575 19.12 -0.06 2.50
N GLY A 576 20.04 -0.92 2.95
CA GLY A 576 21.14 -1.33 2.11
C GLY A 576 21.97 -0.12 1.65
N LYS A 577 21.71 0.35 0.43
CA LYS A 577 22.27 1.61 -0.12
C LYS A 577 21.19 2.50 -0.77
N VAL A 578 19.93 2.12 -0.70
CA VAL A 578 18.82 2.99 -1.14
C VAL A 578 18.64 4.11 -0.13
N TRP A 579 18.68 5.34 -0.60
CA TRP A 579 18.53 6.54 0.22
C TRP A 579 17.08 6.91 0.43
N PHE A 580 16.66 7.03 1.70
CA PHE A 580 15.36 7.54 2.11
C PHE A 580 15.56 8.87 2.85
N PRO A 581 15.25 10.03 2.23
CA PRO A 581 15.34 11.33 2.88
C PRO A 581 14.36 11.41 4.04
N ARG A 582 14.73 12.12 5.13
CA ARG A 582 13.78 12.40 6.22
C ARG A 582 12.70 13.33 5.72
N ARG A 583 11.45 12.99 5.97
CA ARG A 583 10.30 13.81 5.61
C ARG A 583 10.08 14.89 6.65
N ALA A 584 9.81 16.10 6.20
CA ALA A 584 9.32 17.16 7.07
C ALA A 584 7.81 16.98 7.23
N VAL A 585 7.38 16.38 8.33
CA VAL A 585 5.96 16.15 8.63
C VAL A 585 5.55 16.94 9.85
N GLY A 586 4.41 17.60 9.76
CA GLY A 586 3.86 18.46 10.78
C GLY A 586 4.77 19.66 11.13
N PRO A 587 4.51 20.32 12.22
CA PRO A 587 5.42 21.35 12.73
C PRO A 587 6.63 20.68 13.39
N ALA A 588 7.53 20.11 12.59
CA ALA A 588 8.79 19.49 13.04
C ALA A 588 9.66 20.43 13.90
N SER A 589 9.26 21.69 14.01
CA SER A 589 9.87 22.76 14.80
C SER A 589 8.96 23.29 15.91
N GLY A 590 7.86 22.62 16.26
CA GLY A 590 6.87 23.12 17.22
C GLY A 590 5.97 24.24 16.67
N ASN A 591 6.08 24.59 15.40
CA ASN A 591 5.23 25.58 14.76
C ASN A 591 3.89 24.96 14.35
N GLN A 592 2.80 25.58 14.79
CA GLN A 592 1.46 25.28 14.38
C GLN A 592 1.33 25.50 12.86
N LEU A 593 0.59 24.63 12.16
CA LEU A 593 0.28 24.87 10.77
C LEU A 593 -0.59 26.13 10.67
N VAL A 594 -0.12 27.15 9.95
CA VAL A 594 -0.87 28.39 9.66
C VAL A 594 -1.23 28.39 8.20
N VAL A 595 -2.54 28.47 7.91
CA VAL A 595 -3.07 28.64 6.55
C VAL A 595 -3.29 30.13 6.31
N THR A 596 -2.71 30.69 5.26
CA THR A 596 -3.00 32.06 4.83
C THR A 596 -4.41 32.12 4.28
N PRO A 597 -5.34 32.90 4.89
CA PRO A 597 -6.72 33.00 4.40
C PRO A 597 -6.77 33.56 2.98
N VAL A 598 -7.65 33.00 2.13
CA VAL A 598 -7.82 33.46 0.73
C VAL A 598 -8.52 34.83 0.64
N ARG A 599 -9.13 35.30 1.75
CA ARG A 599 -9.76 36.62 1.88
C ARG A 599 -9.50 37.19 3.29
N PRO A 600 -9.56 38.52 3.49
CA PRO A 600 -9.42 39.12 4.81
C PRO A 600 -10.44 38.56 5.83
N ILE A 601 -9.98 38.16 7.01
CA ILE A 601 -10.80 37.54 8.07
C ILE A 601 -12.02 38.42 8.43
N ALA A 602 -11.86 39.75 8.50
CA ALA A 602 -12.96 40.68 8.84
C ALA A 602 -14.08 40.67 7.79
N GLU A 603 -13.76 40.43 6.50
CA GLU A 603 -14.76 40.28 5.45
C GLU A 603 -15.47 38.93 5.57
N LEU A 604 -14.70 37.85 5.82
CA LEU A 604 -15.25 36.52 6.00
C LEU A 604 -16.18 36.46 7.22
N GLU A 605 -15.84 37.12 8.32
CA GLU A 605 -16.69 37.21 9.50
C GLU A 605 -17.99 37.95 9.22
N ARG A 606 -17.92 39.12 8.57
CA ARG A 606 -19.10 39.88 8.19
C ARG A 606 -20.04 39.06 7.32
N ASP A 607 -19.52 38.40 6.28
CA ASP A 607 -20.30 37.59 5.35
C ASP A 607 -20.87 36.33 6.03
N ALA A 608 -20.13 35.69 6.90
CA ALA A 608 -20.58 34.54 7.65
C ALA A 608 -21.68 34.85 8.66
N ARG A 609 -21.57 36.01 9.36
CA ARG A 609 -22.59 36.47 10.29
C ARG A 609 -23.87 36.96 9.59
N ALA A 610 -23.78 37.45 8.35
CA ALA A 610 -24.94 37.81 7.54
C ALA A 610 -25.66 36.56 6.96
N GLY A 611 -24.96 35.41 6.93
CA GLY A 611 -25.51 34.13 6.48
C GLY A 611 -26.40 33.44 7.53
N SER A 612 -27.08 32.41 7.10
CA SER A 612 -27.89 31.56 7.99
C SER A 612 -27.55 30.08 7.76
N PRO A 613 -27.55 29.25 8.82
CA PRO A 613 -27.39 27.82 8.67
C PRO A 613 -28.55 27.22 7.85
N PRO A 614 -28.33 26.03 7.24
CA PRO A 614 -29.41 25.27 6.64
C PRO A 614 -30.54 25.01 7.63
N VAL A 615 -31.78 25.17 7.17
CA VAL A 615 -32.98 24.92 7.99
C VAL A 615 -33.29 23.44 8.00
N GLU A 616 -33.33 22.84 9.17
CA GLU A 616 -33.66 21.43 9.39
C GLU A 616 -34.97 21.31 10.20
N SER A 617 -35.86 20.42 9.77
CA SER A 617 -37.10 20.11 10.48
C SER A 617 -36.97 18.82 11.32
N GLY A 618 -37.80 18.69 12.36
CA GLY A 618 -37.89 17.46 13.15
C GLY A 618 -36.71 17.22 14.10
N ARG A 619 -35.87 18.23 14.35
CA ARG A 619 -34.71 18.14 15.27
C ARG A 619 -35.13 18.45 16.72
N ARG A 620 -34.42 17.90 17.69
CA ARG A 620 -34.60 18.19 19.11
C ARG A 620 -34.14 19.61 19.42
N ALA A 621 -34.77 20.24 20.44
CA ALA A 621 -34.24 21.50 20.96
C ALA A 621 -32.80 21.35 21.51
N SER A 622 -31.95 22.32 21.26
CA SER A 622 -30.60 22.36 21.83
C SER A 622 -30.66 22.52 23.36
N ASP A 623 -29.90 21.69 24.07
CA ASP A 623 -29.63 21.78 25.51
C ASP A 623 -28.11 21.79 25.70
N LEU A 624 -27.46 22.89 25.34
CA LEU A 624 -26.02 23.09 25.45
C LEU A 624 -25.67 23.39 26.91
N VAL A 625 -24.79 22.55 27.49
CA VAL A 625 -24.30 22.73 28.87
C VAL A 625 -22.79 22.94 28.89
N ASP A 626 -22.32 23.75 29.81
CA ASP A 626 -20.89 24.03 30.01
C ASP A 626 -20.22 22.83 30.68
N LEU A 627 -19.18 22.28 30.06
CA LEU A 627 -18.46 21.10 30.54
C LEU A 627 -17.85 21.30 31.93
N VAL A 628 -17.24 22.47 32.18
CA VAL A 628 -16.57 22.77 33.45
C VAL A 628 -17.60 22.92 34.59
N SER A 629 -18.86 23.27 34.27
CA SER A 629 -19.93 23.28 35.27
C SER A 629 -20.35 21.89 35.73
N LEU A 630 -20.14 20.84 34.89
CA LEU A 630 -20.42 19.44 35.24
C LEU A 630 -19.25 18.78 35.94
N ASP A 631 -18.01 19.12 35.55
CA ASP A 631 -16.80 18.61 36.19
C ASP A 631 -15.65 19.62 36.01
N SER A 632 -15.31 20.33 37.11
CA SER A 632 -14.29 21.39 37.11
C SER A 632 -12.87 20.87 36.94
N THR A 633 -12.65 19.56 36.89
CA THR A 633 -11.34 18.93 36.64
C THR A 633 -11.06 18.72 35.15
N ILE A 634 -12.01 19.01 34.28
CA ILE A 634 -11.79 19.07 32.82
C ILE A 634 -11.01 20.35 32.52
N HIS A 635 -9.86 20.21 31.86
CA HIS A 635 -9.05 21.35 31.44
C HIS A 635 -9.52 21.90 30.08
N LEU A 636 -9.40 23.21 29.90
CA LEU A 636 -9.74 23.90 28.65
C LEU A 636 -8.50 24.59 28.09
N GLU A 637 -8.21 24.35 26.82
CA GLU A 637 -7.25 25.08 25.99
C GLU A 637 -7.94 25.39 24.65
N ILE A 638 -9.01 26.21 24.74
CA ILE A 638 -9.86 26.50 23.58
C ILE A 638 -9.09 27.29 22.53
N ARG A 639 -8.58 26.59 21.51
CA ARG A 639 -7.67 27.12 20.50
C ARG A 639 -8.29 28.29 19.72
N TYR A 640 -9.56 28.19 19.38
CA TYR A 640 -10.28 29.25 18.64
C TYR A 640 -10.68 30.46 19.47
N ALA A 641 -10.46 30.43 20.79
CA ALA A 641 -10.54 31.60 21.66
C ALA A 641 -9.20 32.38 21.75
N THR A 642 -8.17 31.92 21.04
CA THR A 642 -6.82 32.49 20.98
C THR A 642 -6.38 32.62 19.52
N GLU A 643 -5.17 33.16 19.28
CA GLU A 643 -4.53 33.17 17.95
C GLU A 643 -3.76 31.85 17.64
N HIS A 644 -3.70 30.94 18.60
CA HIS A 644 -2.98 29.65 18.47
C HIS A 644 -3.84 28.60 17.75
N ASN A 645 -4.22 28.86 16.52
CA ASN A 645 -5.00 27.98 15.64
C ASN A 645 -4.51 28.11 14.19
N PHE A 646 -5.01 27.27 13.30
CA PHE A 646 -4.53 27.17 11.91
C PHE A 646 -4.73 28.43 11.04
N LEU A 647 -5.63 29.35 11.43
CA LEU A 647 -5.85 30.64 10.75
C LEU A 647 -5.21 31.83 11.48
N GLY A 648 -4.53 31.61 12.63
CA GLY A 648 -3.81 32.63 13.37
C GLY A 648 -4.70 33.78 13.87
N THR A 649 -5.97 33.53 14.15
CA THR A 649 -6.91 34.57 14.60
C THR A 649 -7.91 34.05 15.62
N LYS A 650 -8.43 34.95 16.45
CA LYS A 650 -9.43 34.65 17.47
C LYS A 650 -10.83 34.61 16.88
N PHE A 651 -11.54 33.49 17.04
CA PHE A 651 -12.91 33.29 16.57
C PHE A 651 -13.95 33.31 17.70
N TYR A 652 -13.60 32.86 18.89
CA TYR A 652 -14.50 32.85 20.05
C TYR A 652 -14.22 33.98 21.03
N PRO A 653 -15.27 34.64 21.56
CA PRO A 653 -15.09 35.69 22.54
C PRO A 653 -14.65 35.17 23.91
N GLN A 654 -14.92 33.90 24.22
CA GLN A 654 -14.68 33.26 25.54
C GLN A 654 -14.07 31.86 25.36
N ALA A 655 -13.17 31.48 26.25
CA ALA A 655 -12.60 30.14 26.35
C ALA A 655 -13.50 29.21 27.17
N ARG A 656 -14.67 28.83 26.61
CA ARG A 656 -15.64 27.90 27.23
C ARG A 656 -15.93 26.75 26.29
N ALA A 657 -16.37 25.64 26.85
CA ALA A 657 -16.67 24.40 26.10
C ALA A 657 -18.10 23.93 26.40
N PHE A 658 -18.91 23.79 25.34
CA PHE A 658 -20.31 23.39 25.45
C PHE A 658 -20.58 22.15 24.61
N LEU A 659 -21.40 21.24 25.15
CA LEU A 659 -21.97 20.10 24.40
C LEU A 659 -23.43 19.97 24.75
N GLN A 660 -24.21 19.27 23.89
CA GLN A 660 -25.54 18.80 24.24
C GLN A 660 -25.46 17.96 25.50
N ARG A 661 -26.39 18.10 26.44
CA ARG A 661 -26.34 17.46 27.77
C ARG A 661 -25.98 15.97 27.74
N PRO A 662 -26.57 15.09 26.89
CA PRO A 662 -26.19 13.67 26.86
C PRO A 662 -24.74 13.44 26.44
N ALA A 663 -24.22 14.26 25.50
CA ALA A 663 -22.82 14.21 25.06
C ALA A 663 -21.87 14.73 26.15
N ALA A 664 -22.25 15.83 26.84
CA ALA A 664 -21.50 16.38 27.94
C ALA A 664 -21.36 15.40 29.12
N GLU A 665 -22.45 14.79 29.53
CA GLU A 665 -22.46 13.77 30.57
C GLU A 665 -21.64 12.53 30.22
N ALA A 666 -21.69 12.10 28.92
CA ALA A 666 -20.86 11.01 28.41
C ALA A 666 -19.36 11.35 28.45
N LEU A 667 -18.98 12.58 28.07
CA LEU A 667 -17.60 13.05 28.13
C LEU A 667 -17.09 13.10 29.58
N VAL A 668 -17.91 13.54 30.53
CA VAL A 668 -17.59 13.52 31.96
C VAL A 668 -17.34 12.08 32.46
N ARG A 669 -18.17 11.10 32.02
CA ARG A 669 -17.93 9.68 32.38
C ARG A 669 -16.62 9.17 31.78
N ALA A 670 -16.30 9.49 30.51
CA ALA A 670 -15.02 9.17 29.87
C ALA A 670 -13.85 9.82 30.61
N HIS A 671 -13.98 11.09 31.03
CA HIS A 671 -12.99 11.79 31.84
C HIS A 671 -12.74 11.08 33.18
N ARG A 672 -13.77 10.68 33.90
CA ARG A 672 -13.61 9.94 35.18
C ARG A 672 -12.91 8.61 35.00
N ARG A 673 -13.23 7.88 33.93
CA ARG A 673 -12.57 6.61 33.57
C ARG A 673 -11.07 6.81 33.26
N LEU A 674 -10.70 7.89 32.59
CA LEU A 674 -9.31 8.24 32.30
C LEU A 674 -8.52 8.60 33.57
N ARG A 675 -9.18 9.23 34.55
CA ARG A 675 -8.56 9.57 35.85
C ARG A 675 -8.08 8.34 36.62
N GLU A 676 -8.76 7.20 36.49
CA GLU A 676 -8.32 5.92 37.07
C GLU A 676 -6.97 5.46 36.50
N SER A 677 -6.64 5.91 35.27
CA SER A 677 -5.37 5.64 34.61
C SER A 677 -4.32 6.76 34.79
N GLY A 678 -4.63 7.82 35.58
CA GLY A 678 -3.73 8.94 35.85
C GLY A 678 -3.81 10.10 34.83
N TYR A 679 -4.87 10.15 34.01
CA TYR A 679 -5.04 11.19 32.98
C TYR A 679 -6.38 11.89 33.09
N GLY A 680 -6.43 13.15 32.62
CA GLY A 680 -7.66 13.93 32.45
C GLY A 680 -7.83 14.38 31.01
N ILE A 681 -9.04 14.82 30.66
CA ILE A 681 -9.36 15.40 29.33
C ILE A 681 -9.01 16.89 29.32
N LEU A 682 -8.31 17.30 28.26
CA LEU A 682 -8.08 18.69 27.86
C LEU A 682 -8.85 18.96 26.58
N VAL A 683 -9.75 19.95 26.59
CA VAL A 683 -10.63 20.30 25.46
C VAL A 683 -10.04 21.44 24.63
N HIS A 684 -9.90 21.22 23.31
CA HIS A 684 -9.45 22.23 22.34
C HIS A 684 -10.64 22.93 21.64
N ASP A 685 -11.71 22.18 21.30
CA ASP A 685 -12.96 22.69 20.74
C ASP A 685 -14.16 21.77 21.13
N SER A 686 -15.38 22.34 21.02
CA SER A 686 -16.60 21.60 21.31
C SER A 686 -17.74 22.17 20.47
N TYR A 687 -18.78 22.78 21.04
CA TYR A 687 -19.79 23.48 20.25
C TYR A 687 -19.12 24.64 19.50
N ARG A 688 -19.35 24.68 18.17
CA ARG A 688 -18.86 25.73 17.26
C ARG A 688 -20.06 26.38 16.58
N PRO A 689 -20.32 27.70 16.75
CA PRO A 689 -21.37 28.35 16.00
C PRO A 689 -21.17 28.18 14.49
N TRP A 690 -22.25 27.99 13.74
CA TRP A 690 -22.20 27.75 12.29
C TRP A 690 -21.43 28.83 11.51
N TYR A 691 -21.54 30.09 11.90
CA TYR A 691 -20.83 31.20 11.24
C TYR A 691 -19.31 30.98 11.28
N VAL A 692 -18.76 30.35 12.32
CA VAL A 692 -17.33 30.05 12.43
C VAL A 692 -16.94 28.94 11.46
N THR A 693 -17.75 27.89 11.34
CA THR A 693 -17.54 26.84 10.33
C THR A 693 -17.56 27.43 8.91
N LYS A 694 -18.47 28.36 8.64
CA LYS A 694 -18.50 29.05 7.34
C LYS A 694 -17.25 29.91 7.12
N MET A 695 -16.75 30.60 8.15
CA MET A 695 -15.49 31.35 8.06
C MET A 695 -14.32 30.43 7.73
N PHE A 696 -14.21 29.24 8.37
CA PHE A 696 -13.16 28.25 8.08
C PHE A 696 -13.21 27.79 6.63
N TRP A 697 -14.39 27.40 6.15
CA TRP A 697 -14.60 26.98 4.77
C TRP A 697 -14.25 28.04 3.75
N ASP A 698 -14.66 29.30 3.99
CA ASP A 698 -14.42 30.41 3.06
C ASP A 698 -12.97 30.95 3.16
N ALA A 699 -12.26 30.67 4.23
CA ALA A 699 -10.87 31.11 4.46
C ALA A 699 -9.84 30.21 3.79
N VAL A 700 -10.09 28.88 3.71
CA VAL A 700 -9.09 27.95 3.21
C VAL A 700 -9.10 27.85 1.68
N PRO A 701 -7.95 27.63 1.02
CA PRO A 701 -7.87 27.39 -0.42
C PRO A 701 -8.55 26.04 -0.78
N GLN A 702 -8.87 25.87 -2.07
CA GLN A 702 -9.68 24.75 -2.55
C GLN A 702 -9.09 23.38 -2.22
N ASP A 703 -7.77 23.23 -2.30
CA ASP A 703 -7.02 22.00 -1.98
C ASP A 703 -7.01 21.66 -0.48
N LYS A 704 -7.34 22.62 0.39
CA LYS A 704 -7.41 22.44 1.85
C LYS A 704 -8.84 22.24 2.38
N LYS A 705 -9.86 22.31 1.52
CA LYS A 705 -11.27 22.15 1.96
C LYS A 705 -11.59 20.78 2.53
N ILE A 706 -10.77 19.77 2.25
CA ILE A 706 -10.90 18.44 2.85
C ILE A 706 -10.74 18.45 4.39
N PHE A 707 -10.04 19.46 4.94
CA PHE A 707 -9.78 19.58 6.39
C PHE A 707 -10.80 20.45 7.13
N VAL A 708 -11.81 20.97 6.46
CA VAL A 708 -12.83 21.84 7.06
C VAL A 708 -14.22 21.40 6.63
N ALA A 709 -15.17 21.47 7.54
CA ALA A 709 -16.55 21.05 7.26
C ALA A 709 -17.24 21.99 6.27
N ASP A 710 -17.98 21.43 5.30
CA ASP A 710 -18.85 22.19 4.39
C ASP A 710 -20.01 22.80 5.18
N PRO A 711 -20.15 24.14 5.24
CA PRO A 711 -21.22 24.80 5.97
C PRO A 711 -22.62 24.51 5.41
N SER A 712 -22.74 24.05 4.15
CA SER A 712 -24.03 23.63 3.58
C SER A 712 -24.55 22.33 4.19
N GLN A 713 -23.66 21.47 4.70
CA GLN A 713 -23.97 20.22 5.42
C GLN A 713 -23.90 20.42 6.93
N GLY A 714 -23.19 21.44 7.39
CA GLY A 714 -22.89 21.70 8.78
C GLY A 714 -21.86 20.72 9.36
N SER A 715 -21.29 21.11 10.50
CA SER A 715 -20.37 20.28 11.31
C SER A 715 -21.11 19.66 12.49
N ARG A 716 -20.62 18.51 12.99
CA ARG A 716 -21.09 17.94 14.26
C ARG A 716 -20.82 18.88 15.44
N HIS A 717 -19.76 19.72 15.36
CA HIS A 717 -19.54 20.82 16.30
C HIS A 717 -20.67 21.84 16.29
N ASN A 718 -21.26 22.17 15.13
CA ASN A 718 -22.40 23.08 15.06
C ASN A 718 -23.65 22.51 15.78
N ARG A 719 -23.70 21.19 15.93
CA ARG A 719 -24.79 20.49 16.63
C ARG A 719 -24.52 20.32 18.13
N GLY A 720 -23.35 20.75 18.64
CA GLY A 720 -22.91 20.53 20.00
C GLY A 720 -22.73 19.06 20.38
N ALA A 721 -22.39 18.25 19.38
CA ALA A 721 -22.27 16.81 19.52
C ALA A 721 -20.91 16.23 19.05
N ALA A 722 -19.90 17.09 18.97
CA ALA A 722 -18.51 16.72 18.74
C ALA A 722 -17.59 17.49 19.69
N ALA A 723 -16.45 16.86 20.01
CA ALA A 723 -15.40 17.44 20.84
C ALA A 723 -14.02 17.12 20.29
N ASP A 724 -13.18 18.16 20.19
CA ASP A 724 -11.74 18.05 19.92
C ASP A 724 -11.00 18.06 21.25
N ILE A 725 -10.35 16.93 21.55
CA ILE A 725 -9.79 16.70 22.87
C ILE A 725 -8.42 16.00 22.83
N THR A 726 -7.65 16.21 23.87
CA THR A 726 -6.44 15.46 24.18
C THR A 726 -6.42 15.07 25.66
N LEU A 727 -5.30 14.49 26.12
CA LEU A 727 -5.08 14.14 27.52
C LEU A 727 -4.14 15.12 28.20
N TYR A 728 -4.33 15.33 29.51
CA TYR A 728 -3.31 15.89 30.39
C TYR A 728 -2.97 14.88 31.50
N ASP A 729 -1.73 14.92 31.97
CA ASP A 729 -1.23 14.07 33.04
C ASP A 729 -1.66 14.64 34.41
N LEU A 730 -2.31 13.86 35.26
CA LEU A 730 -2.82 14.33 36.56
C LEU A 730 -1.72 14.72 37.56
N ALA A 731 -0.52 14.13 37.41
CA ALA A 731 0.57 14.41 38.36
C ALA A 731 1.27 15.75 38.06
N THR A 732 1.31 16.12 36.76
CA THR A 732 2.01 17.33 36.31
C THR A 732 1.07 18.45 35.90
N GLY A 733 -0.18 18.15 35.56
CA GLY A 733 -1.15 19.06 34.95
C GLY A 733 -0.85 19.43 33.50
N ALA A 734 0.25 18.91 32.92
CA ALA A 734 0.68 19.22 31.57
C ALA A 734 -0.01 18.36 30.51
N PRO A 735 -0.27 18.90 29.30
CA PRO A 735 -0.70 18.09 28.15
C PRO A 735 0.30 16.97 27.86
N VAL A 736 -0.21 15.80 27.47
CA VAL A 736 0.63 14.67 27.07
C VAL A 736 1.06 14.82 25.61
N GLU A 737 2.19 14.19 25.25
CA GLU A 737 2.68 14.17 23.88
C GLU A 737 1.95 13.06 23.08
N MET A 738 1.21 13.41 22.05
CA MET A 738 0.52 12.54 21.11
C MET A 738 1.33 12.35 19.82
N PRO A 739 0.98 11.38 18.94
CA PRO A 739 1.71 11.17 17.68
C PRO A 739 1.74 12.38 16.75
N GLY A 740 0.70 13.20 16.74
CA GLY A 740 0.58 14.45 16.01
C GLY A 740 0.03 15.56 16.88
N THR A 741 0.08 16.80 16.41
CA THR A 741 -0.45 17.98 17.12
C THR A 741 -1.89 18.27 16.69
N TYR A 742 -2.62 19.03 17.51
CA TYR A 742 -3.97 19.48 17.18
C TYR A 742 -3.95 20.39 15.93
N ASP A 743 -4.95 20.29 15.06
CA ASP A 743 -5.06 21.00 13.77
C ASP A 743 -3.88 20.73 12.81
N GLU A 744 -3.21 19.60 12.94
CA GLU A 744 -2.16 19.17 12.00
C GLU A 744 -2.80 18.57 10.73
N THR A 745 -2.31 18.96 9.54
CA THR A 745 -2.81 18.46 8.23
C THR A 745 -1.89 17.44 7.59
N SER A 746 -1.07 16.73 8.38
CA SER A 746 -0.22 15.62 7.92
C SER A 746 -0.86 14.27 8.24
N ASP A 747 -0.23 13.18 7.77
CA ASP A 747 -0.66 11.82 8.10
C ASP A 747 -0.69 11.52 9.61
N ARG A 748 0.02 12.30 10.42
CA ARG A 748 0.05 12.20 11.89
C ARG A 748 -1.29 12.57 12.55
N SER A 749 -2.17 13.28 11.85
CA SER A 749 -3.52 13.57 12.32
C SER A 749 -4.44 12.35 12.31
N PHE A 750 -4.20 11.38 11.43
CA PHE A 750 -5.10 10.22 11.29
C PHE A 750 -5.15 9.36 12.57
N ALA A 751 -6.36 8.93 12.92
CA ALA A 751 -6.64 8.15 14.12
C ALA A 751 -5.85 6.83 14.19
N ASN A 752 -5.48 6.25 13.06
CA ASN A 752 -4.73 5.01 12.94
C ASN A 752 -3.28 5.21 12.45
N TYR A 753 -2.73 6.43 12.54
CA TYR A 753 -1.34 6.70 12.18
C TYR A 753 -0.37 5.71 12.84
N PRO A 754 0.50 5.00 12.08
CA PRO A 754 1.33 3.92 12.61
C PRO A 754 2.58 4.41 13.34
N GLY A 755 3.06 5.61 13.03
CA GLY A 755 4.35 6.15 13.49
C GLY A 755 4.37 6.59 14.95
N GLY A 756 5.44 7.26 15.33
CA GLY A 756 5.67 7.75 16.69
C GLY A 756 6.22 6.68 17.64
N THR A 757 6.11 6.93 18.94
CA THR A 757 6.55 6.03 20.01
C THR A 757 5.41 5.16 20.51
N SER A 758 5.74 4.02 21.12
CA SER A 758 4.75 3.13 21.74
C SER A 758 3.98 3.83 22.86
N SER A 759 4.60 4.75 23.59
CA SER A 759 3.92 5.57 24.60
C SER A 759 2.87 6.50 24.00
N GLN A 760 3.20 7.20 22.90
CA GLN A 760 2.27 8.08 22.18
C GLN A 760 1.07 7.31 21.61
N ARG A 761 1.33 6.17 20.94
CA ARG A 761 0.27 5.31 20.41
C ARG A 761 -0.62 4.72 21.52
N TRP A 762 -0.02 4.37 22.67
CA TRP A 762 -0.76 3.88 23.83
C TRP A 762 -1.68 4.95 24.42
N LEU A 763 -1.22 6.20 24.55
CA LEU A 763 -2.02 7.33 25.03
C LEU A 763 -3.19 7.64 24.12
N ARG A 764 -2.96 7.68 22.81
CA ARG A 764 -4.01 7.84 21.81
C ARG A 764 -5.06 6.71 21.89
N ALA A 765 -4.61 5.47 22.01
CA ALA A 765 -5.51 4.33 22.16
C ALA A 765 -6.27 4.33 23.49
N LEU A 766 -5.66 4.84 24.58
CA LEU A 766 -6.33 5.01 25.88
C LEU A 766 -7.48 6.03 25.75
N LEU A 767 -7.22 7.20 25.18
CA LEU A 767 -8.22 8.24 24.94
C LEU A 767 -9.38 7.68 24.10
N ARG A 768 -9.05 7.06 22.97
CA ARG A 768 -10.04 6.47 22.08
C ARG A 768 -10.95 5.46 22.78
N ARG A 769 -10.40 4.50 23.50
CA ARG A 769 -11.17 3.48 24.23
C ARG A 769 -12.10 4.10 25.28
N ALA A 770 -11.63 5.13 26.00
CA ALA A 770 -12.43 5.78 27.01
C ALA A 770 -13.65 6.51 26.40
N MET A 771 -13.45 7.18 25.26
CA MET A 771 -14.49 7.90 24.53
C MET A 771 -15.49 6.94 23.87
N GLU A 772 -14.99 5.89 23.19
CA GLU A 772 -15.84 4.91 22.52
C GLU A 772 -16.71 4.13 23.51
N ALA A 773 -16.21 3.85 24.72
CA ALA A 773 -17.00 3.21 25.78
C ALA A 773 -18.22 4.04 26.23
N GLU A 774 -18.17 5.36 26.03
CA GLU A 774 -19.25 6.28 26.40
C GLU A 774 -20.10 6.73 25.18
N GLY A 775 -19.89 6.09 24.01
CA GLY A 775 -20.72 6.29 22.83
C GLY A 775 -20.26 7.40 21.88
N PHE A 776 -19.01 7.77 21.98
CA PHE A 776 -18.36 8.59 20.95
C PHE A 776 -17.72 7.70 19.88
N THR A 777 -17.43 8.29 18.72
CA THR A 777 -16.68 7.64 17.64
C THR A 777 -15.60 8.62 17.16
N VAL A 778 -14.35 8.15 17.07
CA VAL A 778 -13.26 8.99 16.56
C VAL A 778 -13.44 9.23 15.06
N TYR A 779 -13.18 10.46 14.59
CA TYR A 779 -13.11 10.75 13.18
C TYR A 779 -11.80 10.21 12.60
N HIS A 780 -11.85 9.53 11.44
CA HIS A 780 -10.69 8.80 10.94
C HIS A 780 -9.48 9.69 10.59
N ALA A 781 -9.75 10.92 10.12
CA ALA A 781 -8.70 11.86 9.71
C ALA A 781 -8.12 12.69 10.87
N GLU A 782 -8.74 12.64 12.06
CA GLU A 782 -8.38 13.48 13.21
C GLU A 782 -8.44 12.66 14.50
N TRP A 783 -7.28 12.26 15.05
CA TRP A 783 -7.23 11.45 16.27
C TRP A 783 -7.81 12.16 17.51
N TRP A 784 -7.96 13.47 17.48
CA TRP A 784 -8.49 14.30 18.56
C TRP A 784 -10.01 14.53 18.46
N HIS A 785 -10.64 14.34 17.29
CA HIS A 785 -12.05 14.63 17.02
C HIS A 785 -12.94 13.42 17.32
N PHE A 786 -13.94 13.61 18.16
CA PHE A 786 -14.89 12.58 18.58
C PHE A 786 -16.33 13.02 18.38
N ASP A 787 -17.08 12.31 17.53
CA ASP A 787 -18.52 12.48 17.29
C ASP A 787 -19.33 11.68 18.30
N TYR A 788 -20.32 12.31 18.96
CA TYR A 788 -21.25 11.61 19.83
C TYR A 788 -22.39 10.98 19.03
N ARG A 789 -22.74 9.74 19.34
CA ARG A 789 -23.88 9.03 18.73
C ARG A 789 -25.18 9.82 18.86
N GLY A 790 -26.01 9.83 17.79
CA GLY A 790 -27.28 10.58 17.76
C GLY A 790 -27.10 12.08 17.56
N TRP A 791 -25.94 12.54 17.08
CA TRP A 791 -25.71 13.91 16.70
C TRP A 791 -26.73 14.42 15.65
N GLU A 792 -27.23 13.51 14.82
CA GLU A 792 -28.26 13.80 13.80
C GLU A 792 -29.58 14.31 14.42
N GLN A 793 -29.83 14.07 15.70
CA GLN A 793 -31.04 14.51 16.39
C GLN A 793 -31.06 16.02 16.65
N TYR A 794 -29.90 16.69 16.59
CA TYR A 794 -29.75 18.09 16.92
C TYR A 794 -29.59 18.96 15.65
N PRO A 795 -30.13 20.21 15.64
CA PRO A 795 -30.01 21.11 14.50
C PRO A 795 -28.61 21.69 14.38
N ILE A 796 -28.26 22.14 13.18
CA ILE A 796 -27.13 23.02 12.94
C ILE A 796 -27.42 24.35 13.63
N ALA A 797 -26.74 24.63 14.75
CA ALA A 797 -26.99 25.81 15.57
C ALA A 797 -25.99 26.95 15.27
N ASN A 798 -26.45 28.17 15.40
CA ASN A 798 -25.63 29.37 15.24
C ASN A 798 -25.78 30.28 16.46
N ILE A 799 -25.80 29.73 17.66
CA ILE A 799 -25.96 30.43 18.94
C ILE A 799 -24.64 31.04 19.37
N PRO A 800 -24.50 32.37 19.45
CA PRO A 800 -23.27 32.98 19.99
C PRO A 800 -23.01 32.57 21.45
N TYR A 801 -21.75 32.51 21.85
CA TYR A 801 -21.34 32.04 23.18
C TYR A 801 -21.89 32.85 24.34
N ASP A 802 -22.07 34.16 24.16
CA ASP A 802 -22.65 35.09 25.12
C ASP A 802 -24.18 34.90 25.32
N GLN A 803 -24.85 34.20 24.39
CA GLN A 803 -26.26 33.87 24.46
C GLN A 803 -26.53 32.45 25.03
N ILE A 804 -25.48 31.63 25.27
CA ILE A 804 -25.64 30.35 25.92
C ILE A 804 -25.71 30.56 27.44
N PRO A 805 -26.83 30.18 28.12
CA PRO A 805 -26.99 30.39 29.54
C PRO A 805 -25.83 29.83 30.38
N SER A 806 -25.34 30.60 31.35
CA SER A 806 -24.45 30.07 32.37
C SER A 806 -25.29 29.23 33.35
N THR A 807 -25.20 27.90 33.22
CA THR A 807 -25.80 27.04 34.26
C THR A 807 -24.93 27.13 35.50
N SER A 808 -25.36 27.89 36.48
CA SER A 808 -24.81 27.79 37.84
C SER A 808 -25.03 26.39 38.36
N PRO A 809 -24.07 25.75 39.09
CA PRO A 809 -24.31 24.45 39.69
C PRO A 809 -25.51 24.54 40.61
N THR A 810 -26.57 23.80 40.32
CA THR A 810 -27.65 23.52 41.27
C THR A 810 -27.01 22.71 42.38
N THR A 811 -26.77 23.37 43.52
CA THR A 811 -26.48 22.75 44.78
C THR A 811 -27.66 21.81 45.15
N HIS A 812 -27.46 20.53 45.04
CA HIS A 812 -28.26 19.51 45.67
C HIS A 812 -27.41 18.63 46.56
#